data_0d38be3ef0a278aae31d8eb0c34f3944
#
_entry.id   0d38be3ef0a278aae31d8eb0c34f3944
#
_cell.length_a   1.000
_cell.length_b   1.000
_cell.length_c   1.000
_cell.angle_alpha   90.00
_cell.angle_beta   90.00
_cell.angle_gamma   90.00
#
_symmetry.space_group_name_H-M   'P 1'
#
loop_
_entity.id
_entity.type
_entity.pdbx_description
1 polymer ?
#
loop_
_entity_poly.entity_id
_entity_poly.type
_entity_poly.pdbx_seq_one_letter_code
_entity_poly.pdbx_strand_id
1 'polypeptide(L)'
;RSGASAAPQPALIMECKAASPSRGTLRSAYDPAALARAYTPWASAVSVLTEPDRFNGSFDDLAAVRAVVDVPVLCKDFIVDPIQVLAARSLGADAILLMLSVVPDDVYAELAELAEQLGMDVLTEVSTHEEMHRAARLGAAVIGINNRDLRTLATDIARTEEFAPLAPPGVVLVGESGVETAGDVRRLAGLIDALLVGSALSSAPDPAAVARSLATTVPAPDGSPDSPAAGAGSRTARSLEPEDEDVPIAEGSSAPTAPGSTAAEHGGEAREHAGHSHPRLPAYFGAYGGQFVPELLVPALDQLEDAFIEAQADPAFTAELDELLTRYLGRPTPVTELHNLPRHGNARIFLKREDLVHGGAHKGNQVMGQALLAKRMGKTRIIAETGAGQHGTATAMVCTLLGLECTIYMGATDVVRQAPNVERMELMGARVVPVASGAGTLKDAVNEALRDWTASFATTHYLLGTAAGAHPFPTIVHEYHRCISREARAQMLDLTGRLPDEVIACVGGGSNAIGMFSEFIDDDGVGLIGVEPAGEGLDTPRNGAPINNGTVGILHGARSYLMRTPEGQVEESFSVSAGLDYPGVGPEHAWLADTGRARYVGITDDEAVEAFRLLSRWEGIIPALESAHALAQALKIARATPSNAPSPHLLVCLSGRGDKDLDQVRMRLGGSFSSDSAVARAAAMVEQMGKRTEYLAMTKQEG
;
A
#
# COMPACT_ATOMS: atom_id res chain seq x y z
N ARG A 1 55.33 12.29 -25.98
CA ARG A 1 55.86 11.59 -24.81
C ARG A 1 54.87 11.81 -23.70
N SER A 2 54.13 10.76 -23.41
CA SER A 2 53.05 10.63 -22.47
C SER A 2 53.60 10.56 -21.03
N GLY A 3 53.40 11.60 -20.26
CA GLY A 3 53.35 11.46 -18.79
C GLY A 3 51.91 11.07 -18.46
N ALA A 4 51.67 9.82 -18.09
CA ALA A 4 50.42 9.45 -17.49
C ALA A 4 50.34 10.15 -16.12
N SER A 5 49.59 11.24 -16.03
CA SER A 5 49.15 11.80 -14.77
C SER A 5 48.29 10.73 -14.10
N ALA A 6 48.63 10.37 -12.87
CA ALA A 6 47.77 9.49 -12.08
C ALA A 6 46.38 10.12 -12.03
N ALA A 7 45.35 9.33 -12.24
CA ALA A 7 43.97 9.81 -12.15
C ALA A 7 43.74 10.43 -10.72
N PRO A 8 43.05 11.57 -10.62
CA PRO A 8 42.80 12.18 -9.33
C PRO A 8 42.06 11.20 -8.42
N GLN A 9 42.45 11.15 -7.15
CA GLN A 9 41.79 10.29 -6.17
C GLN A 9 40.40 10.86 -5.87
N PRO A 10 39.35 10.03 -5.82
CA PRO A 10 38.01 10.50 -5.52
C PRO A 10 37.93 11.01 -4.06
N ALA A 11 37.11 12.05 -3.83
CA ALA A 11 36.78 12.55 -2.51
C ALA A 11 36.05 11.45 -1.70
N LEU A 12 36.21 11.46 -0.37
CA LEU A 12 35.54 10.47 0.49
C LEU A 12 34.43 11.12 1.33
N ILE A 13 33.20 10.64 1.14
CA ILE A 13 32.05 10.92 1.98
C ILE A 13 31.92 9.75 2.96
N MET A 14 32.15 9.99 4.24
CA MET A 14 32.20 8.93 5.24
C MET A 14 30.91 8.89 6.04
N GLU A 15 30.24 7.71 6.08
CA GLU A 15 28.88 7.59 6.58
C GLU A 15 28.83 7.06 8.02
N CYS A 16 28.11 7.75 8.88
CA CYS A 16 27.71 7.34 10.23
C CYS A 16 26.37 6.60 10.16
N LYS A 17 26.35 5.29 10.51
CA LYS A 17 25.14 4.49 10.60
C LYS A 17 25.20 3.39 11.66
N ALA A 18 24.07 3.19 12.36
CA ALA A 18 23.92 2.18 13.41
C ALA A 18 23.65 0.78 12.86
N ALA A 19 22.84 0.68 11.80
CA ALA A 19 22.38 -0.57 11.20
C ALA A 19 22.30 -0.49 9.67
N SER A 20 22.11 -1.61 9.00
CA SER A 20 21.80 -1.68 7.56
C SER A 20 20.85 -2.83 7.26
N PRO A 21 19.97 -2.72 6.25
CA PRO A 21 19.01 -3.78 5.90
C PRO A 21 19.66 -5.14 5.58
N SER A 22 20.89 -5.13 5.03
CA SER A 22 21.59 -6.36 4.63
C SER A 22 22.44 -7.00 5.71
N ARG A 23 22.83 -6.26 6.77
CA ARG A 23 23.76 -6.74 7.80
C ARG A 23 23.21 -6.59 9.23
N GLY A 24 21.99 -6.04 9.39
CA GLY A 24 21.41 -5.74 10.70
C GLY A 24 22.20 -4.68 11.47
N THR A 25 22.23 -4.78 12.79
CA THR A 25 22.96 -3.86 13.66
C THR A 25 24.48 -3.99 13.42
N LEU A 26 25.11 -2.89 13.02
CA LEU A 26 26.55 -2.82 12.73
C LEU A 26 27.38 -2.54 13.98
N ARG A 27 26.80 -1.83 14.95
CA ARG A 27 27.48 -1.44 16.19
C ARG A 27 26.51 -1.40 17.36
N SER A 28 26.77 -2.19 18.41
CA SER A 28 25.89 -2.25 19.59
C SER A 28 25.96 -0.99 20.47
N ALA A 29 27.10 -0.31 20.50
CA ALA A 29 27.27 0.99 21.14
C ALA A 29 27.53 2.03 20.05
N TYR A 30 26.45 2.52 19.44
CA TYR A 30 26.50 3.53 18.39
C TYR A 30 26.60 4.93 18.98
N ASP A 31 27.67 5.64 18.64
CA ASP A 31 27.88 7.07 18.95
C ASP A 31 28.28 7.76 17.65
N PRO A 32 27.33 8.46 16.98
CA PRO A 32 27.56 9.11 15.71
C PRO A 32 28.58 10.23 15.79
N ALA A 33 28.62 10.97 16.91
CA ALA A 33 29.59 12.06 17.11
C ALA A 33 31.02 11.51 17.26
N ALA A 34 31.21 10.42 17.98
CA ALA A 34 32.52 9.77 18.09
C ALA A 34 32.99 9.22 16.74
N LEU A 35 32.12 8.60 15.96
CA LEU A 35 32.42 8.12 14.60
C LEU A 35 32.80 9.28 13.68
N ALA A 36 32.03 10.35 13.66
CA ALA A 36 32.29 11.52 12.83
C ALA A 36 33.67 12.16 13.15
N ARG A 37 34.03 12.30 14.44
CA ARG A 37 35.37 12.75 14.85
C ARG A 37 36.47 11.83 14.35
N ALA A 38 36.24 10.50 14.36
CA ALA A 38 37.19 9.53 13.85
C ALA A 38 37.40 9.63 12.34
N TYR A 39 36.40 10.08 11.58
CA TYR A 39 36.45 10.20 10.12
C TYR A 39 37.00 11.54 9.63
N THR A 40 36.70 12.65 10.34
CA THR A 40 36.96 14.03 9.91
C THR A 40 38.38 14.26 9.36
N PRO A 41 39.46 13.68 9.89
CA PRO A 41 40.82 13.90 9.33
C PRO A 41 40.99 13.40 7.88
N TRP A 42 40.11 12.53 7.39
CA TRP A 42 40.21 11.91 6.06
C TRP A 42 38.94 12.09 5.22
N ALA A 43 37.87 12.63 5.79
CA ALA A 43 36.60 12.84 5.10
C ALA A 43 36.55 14.20 4.41
N SER A 44 36.06 14.24 3.18
CA SER A 44 35.70 15.48 2.48
C SER A 44 34.28 15.94 2.89
N ALA A 45 33.41 15.02 3.29
CA ALA A 45 32.10 15.25 3.87
C ALA A 45 31.71 14.05 4.75
N VAL A 46 30.74 14.26 5.64
CA VAL A 46 30.16 13.20 6.48
C VAL A 46 28.70 13.00 6.10
N SER A 47 28.31 11.73 5.88
CA SER A 47 26.90 11.34 5.69
C SER A 47 26.34 10.79 7.00
N VAL A 48 25.11 11.18 7.34
CA VAL A 48 24.42 10.71 8.55
C VAL A 48 23.09 10.08 8.15
N LEU A 49 22.93 8.77 8.47
CA LEU A 49 21.65 8.10 8.32
C LEU A 49 20.68 8.63 9.40
N THR A 50 19.57 9.19 8.98
CA THR A 50 18.51 9.72 9.88
C THR A 50 17.27 8.83 9.88
N GLU A 51 17.17 7.88 8.98
CA GLU A 51 16.03 6.97 8.84
C GLU A 51 15.99 5.96 10.01
N PRO A 52 14.88 5.90 10.80
CA PRO A 52 14.84 5.16 12.06
C PRO A 52 14.60 3.65 11.89
N ASP A 53 13.79 3.23 10.93
CA ASP A 53 13.24 1.86 10.90
C ASP A 53 14.23 0.83 10.34
N ARG A 54 15.02 1.21 9.34
CA ARG A 54 15.91 0.32 8.59
C ARG A 54 17.39 0.51 8.94
N PHE A 55 17.75 1.73 9.32
CA PHE A 55 19.13 2.10 9.62
C PHE A 55 19.33 2.44 11.09
N ASN A 56 18.25 2.47 11.89
CA ASN A 56 18.25 2.82 13.30
C ASN A 56 18.94 4.17 13.56
N GLY A 57 18.68 5.14 12.65
CA GLY A 57 19.17 6.50 12.70
C GLY A 57 18.16 7.46 13.30
N SER A 58 18.55 8.72 13.46
CA SER A 58 17.66 9.78 13.94
C SER A 58 18.14 11.18 13.49
N PHE A 59 17.24 12.15 13.49
CA PHE A 59 17.61 13.55 13.32
C PHE A 59 18.48 14.09 14.48
N ASP A 60 18.41 13.48 15.67
CA ASP A 60 19.30 13.79 16.78
C ASP A 60 20.74 13.38 16.47
N ASP A 61 20.95 12.29 15.71
CA ASP A 61 22.28 11.87 15.24
C ASP A 61 22.89 12.92 14.29
N LEU A 62 22.05 13.50 13.40
CA LEU A 62 22.46 14.58 12.50
C LEU A 62 22.96 15.80 13.30
N ALA A 63 22.18 16.23 14.27
CA ALA A 63 22.53 17.36 15.14
C ALA A 63 23.82 17.07 15.94
N ALA A 64 23.96 15.83 16.47
CA ALA A 64 25.16 15.42 17.23
C ALA A 64 26.43 15.40 16.36
N VAL A 65 26.32 14.96 15.09
CA VAL A 65 27.43 14.99 14.13
C VAL A 65 27.78 16.42 13.76
N ARG A 66 26.78 17.24 13.40
CA ARG A 66 27.02 18.64 13.01
C ARG A 66 27.75 19.44 14.12
N ALA A 67 27.47 19.14 15.38
CA ALA A 67 28.10 19.82 16.51
C ALA A 67 29.61 19.54 16.66
N VAL A 68 30.15 18.53 15.95
CA VAL A 68 31.52 18.04 16.16
C VAL A 68 32.39 18.02 14.90
N VAL A 69 31.84 18.37 13.72
CA VAL A 69 32.60 18.38 12.46
C VAL A 69 32.47 19.76 11.77
N ASP A 70 33.52 20.16 11.04
CA ASP A 70 33.54 21.40 10.24
C ASP A 70 33.36 21.12 8.74
N VAL A 71 33.41 19.84 8.31
CA VAL A 71 33.18 19.42 6.92
C VAL A 71 31.68 19.38 6.61
N PRO A 72 31.27 19.47 5.33
CA PRO A 72 29.87 19.35 4.94
C PRO A 72 29.20 18.09 5.47
N VAL A 73 27.90 18.19 5.83
CA VAL A 73 27.11 17.10 6.38
C VAL A 73 25.94 16.81 5.47
N LEU A 74 25.85 15.55 4.96
CA LEU A 74 24.73 15.03 4.19
C LEU A 74 23.72 14.38 5.13
N CYS A 75 22.47 14.87 5.12
CA CYS A 75 21.32 14.17 5.70
C CYS A 75 20.89 13.06 4.75
N LYS A 76 21.11 11.80 5.14
CA LYS A 76 20.77 10.64 4.32
C LYS A 76 19.51 9.97 4.86
N ASP A 77 18.39 10.24 4.19
CA ASP A 77 17.05 9.77 4.54
C ASP A 77 16.24 9.48 3.28
N PHE A 78 15.08 8.85 3.42
CA PHE A 78 14.06 8.80 2.36
C PHE A 78 13.24 10.08 2.37
N ILE A 79 13.76 11.14 1.77
CA ILE A 79 13.14 12.47 1.75
C ILE A 79 12.06 12.48 0.66
N VAL A 80 10.80 12.69 1.07
CA VAL A 80 9.60 12.68 0.22
C VAL A 80 8.67 13.87 0.48
N ASP A 81 8.97 14.68 1.49
CA ASP A 81 8.13 15.79 1.93
C ASP A 81 9.00 17.03 2.27
N PRO A 82 8.55 18.26 1.92
CA PRO A 82 9.23 19.50 2.24
C PRO A 82 9.61 19.68 3.72
N ILE A 83 8.81 19.14 4.65
CA ILE A 83 9.10 19.21 6.08
C ILE A 83 10.41 18.53 6.47
N GLN A 84 10.77 17.41 5.76
CA GLN A 84 12.03 16.72 6.01
C GLN A 84 13.23 17.56 5.54
N VAL A 85 13.09 18.29 4.43
CA VAL A 85 14.11 19.22 3.92
C VAL A 85 14.33 20.35 4.94
N LEU A 86 13.25 20.94 5.47
CA LEU A 86 13.31 21.97 6.52
C LEU A 86 13.93 21.44 7.81
N ALA A 87 13.56 20.24 8.23
CA ALA A 87 14.12 19.57 9.42
C ALA A 87 15.63 19.32 9.25
N ALA A 88 16.07 18.77 8.12
CA ALA A 88 17.48 18.54 7.81
C ALA A 88 18.27 19.85 7.90
N ARG A 89 17.79 20.93 7.29
CA ARG A 89 18.43 22.24 7.34
C ARG A 89 18.51 22.83 8.73
N SER A 90 17.40 22.76 9.50
CA SER A 90 17.34 23.27 10.87
C SER A 90 18.34 22.61 11.82
N LEU A 91 18.72 21.38 11.53
CA LEU A 91 19.69 20.59 12.30
C LEU A 91 21.10 20.66 11.71
N GLY A 92 21.31 21.48 10.69
CA GLY A 92 22.61 21.83 10.17
C GLY A 92 23.14 20.95 9.03
N ALA A 93 22.26 20.29 8.27
CA ALA A 93 22.66 19.65 7.02
C ALA A 93 23.10 20.69 5.98
N ASP A 94 24.13 20.35 5.22
CA ASP A 94 24.63 21.10 4.05
C ASP A 94 24.15 20.47 2.74
N ALA A 95 23.69 19.21 2.77
CA ALA A 95 23.11 18.50 1.64
C ALA A 95 22.04 17.51 2.09
N ILE A 96 21.15 17.16 1.16
CA ILE A 96 20.14 16.11 1.33
C ILE A 96 20.26 15.04 0.24
N LEU A 97 19.70 13.84 0.50
CA LEU A 97 19.55 12.77 -0.47
C LEU A 97 18.15 12.84 -1.09
N LEU A 98 18.07 12.84 -2.43
CA LEU A 98 16.83 12.58 -3.17
C LEU A 98 17.00 11.35 -4.06
N MET A 99 16.16 10.34 -3.88
CA MET A 99 16.23 9.07 -4.61
C MET A 99 15.20 9.05 -5.74
N LEU A 100 15.63 8.94 -7.00
CA LEU A 100 14.72 8.88 -8.15
C LEU A 100 13.89 7.59 -8.20
N SER A 101 14.31 6.55 -7.48
CA SER A 101 13.50 5.35 -7.25
C SER A 101 12.32 5.55 -6.30
N VAL A 102 12.30 6.67 -5.55
CA VAL A 102 11.33 6.95 -4.48
C VAL A 102 10.42 8.13 -4.86
N VAL A 103 10.97 9.20 -5.42
CA VAL A 103 10.22 10.42 -5.74
C VAL A 103 9.93 10.56 -7.23
N PRO A 104 8.71 10.96 -7.65
CA PRO A 104 8.39 11.34 -9.02
C PRO A 104 9.05 12.69 -9.39
N ASP A 105 9.07 13.03 -10.71
CA ASP A 105 9.81 14.15 -11.23
C ASP A 105 9.36 15.51 -10.68
N ASP A 106 8.06 15.68 -10.45
CA ASP A 106 7.46 16.91 -9.90
C ASP A 106 7.83 17.10 -8.42
N VAL A 107 7.75 16.05 -7.61
CA VAL A 107 8.16 16.06 -6.20
C VAL A 107 9.68 16.29 -6.08
N TYR A 108 10.48 15.63 -6.95
CA TYR A 108 11.92 15.87 -6.98
C TYR A 108 12.23 17.36 -7.24
N ALA A 109 11.56 17.98 -8.23
CA ALA A 109 11.79 19.37 -8.58
C ALA A 109 11.43 20.32 -7.42
N GLU A 110 10.30 20.08 -6.74
CA GLU A 110 9.87 20.84 -5.56
C GLU A 110 10.89 20.74 -4.42
N LEU A 111 11.31 19.53 -4.07
CA LEU A 111 12.25 19.30 -2.96
C LEU A 111 13.66 19.84 -3.28
N ALA A 112 14.11 19.71 -4.52
CA ALA A 112 15.39 20.21 -4.96
C ALA A 112 15.43 21.74 -4.96
N GLU A 113 14.36 22.39 -5.45
CA GLU A 113 14.21 23.86 -5.40
C GLU A 113 14.20 24.37 -3.96
N LEU A 114 13.48 23.68 -3.05
CA LEU A 114 13.47 24.05 -1.63
C LEU A 114 14.85 23.90 -0.99
N ALA A 115 15.59 22.82 -1.32
CA ALA A 115 16.94 22.62 -0.82
C ALA A 115 17.88 23.75 -1.28
N GLU A 116 17.81 24.13 -2.57
CA GLU A 116 18.58 25.23 -3.13
C GLU A 116 18.25 26.58 -2.45
N GLN A 117 16.97 26.87 -2.25
CA GLN A 117 16.52 28.09 -1.52
C GLN A 117 17.04 28.14 -0.09
N LEU A 118 17.26 26.99 0.54
CA LEU A 118 17.82 26.87 1.89
C LEU A 118 19.36 26.81 1.90
N GLY A 119 20.01 26.86 0.73
CA GLY A 119 21.46 26.80 0.58
C GLY A 119 22.01 25.40 0.86
N MET A 120 21.29 24.35 0.50
CA MET A 120 21.74 22.96 0.57
C MET A 120 21.92 22.37 -0.83
N ASP A 121 22.93 21.50 -0.98
CA ASP A 121 23.09 20.68 -2.18
C ASP A 121 22.17 19.45 -2.16
N VAL A 122 21.93 18.87 -3.34
CA VAL A 122 21.14 17.64 -3.51
C VAL A 122 21.99 16.55 -4.10
N LEU A 123 22.18 15.46 -3.36
CA LEU A 123 22.70 14.20 -3.88
C LEU A 123 21.53 13.41 -4.50
N THR A 124 21.50 13.31 -5.82
CA THR A 124 20.45 12.62 -6.58
C THR A 124 20.84 11.17 -6.81
N GLU A 125 20.25 10.24 -6.07
CA GLU A 125 20.56 8.80 -6.17
C GLU A 125 19.85 8.15 -7.36
N VAL A 126 20.60 7.36 -8.14
CA VAL A 126 20.13 6.57 -9.27
C VAL A 126 20.58 5.11 -9.16
N SER A 127 19.72 4.19 -9.54
CA SER A 127 19.94 2.74 -9.52
C SER A 127 19.68 2.06 -10.88
N THR A 128 19.12 2.78 -11.86
CA THR A 128 18.79 2.25 -13.19
C THR A 128 19.21 3.22 -14.29
N HIS A 129 19.35 2.71 -15.53
CA HIS A 129 19.61 3.54 -16.71
C HIS A 129 18.53 4.60 -16.91
N GLU A 130 17.28 4.25 -16.65
CA GLU A 130 16.15 5.17 -16.76
C GLU A 130 16.27 6.32 -15.73
N GLU A 131 16.62 6.01 -14.48
CA GLU A 131 16.84 7.02 -13.45
C GLU A 131 18.04 7.92 -13.77
N MET A 132 19.12 7.40 -14.38
CA MET A 132 20.23 8.22 -14.87
C MET A 132 19.76 9.23 -15.95
N HIS A 133 18.94 8.78 -16.90
CA HIS A 133 18.34 9.67 -17.89
C HIS A 133 17.35 10.67 -17.26
N ARG A 134 16.62 10.27 -16.22
CA ARG A 134 15.76 11.18 -15.44
C ARG A 134 16.58 12.25 -14.74
N ALA A 135 17.65 11.87 -14.03
CA ALA A 135 18.56 12.81 -13.38
C ALA A 135 19.11 13.86 -14.33
N ALA A 136 19.52 13.42 -15.55
CA ALA A 136 19.97 14.32 -16.61
C ALA A 136 18.89 15.32 -17.05
N ARG A 137 17.64 14.87 -17.25
CA ARG A 137 16.52 15.75 -17.64
C ARG A 137 16.13 16.73 -16.53
N LEU A 138 16.25 16.32 -15.28
CA LEU A 138 15.94 17.13 -14.09
C LEU A 138 17.05 18.12 -13.74
N GLY A 139 18.20 18.06 -14.44
CA GLY A 139 19.29 18.99 -14.21
C GLY A 139 20.08 18.73 -12.94
N ALA A 140 20.11 17.48 -12.43
CA ALA A 140 20.83 17.11 -11.23
C ALA A 140 22.33 17.50 -11.35
N ALA A 141 22.84 18.28 -10.38
CA ALA A 141 24.23 18.73 -10.34
C ALA A 141 25.17 17.68 -9.71
N VAL A 142 24.66 16.89 -8.76
CA VAL A 142 25.39 15.80 -8.09
C VAL A 142 24.57 14.52 -8.23
N ILE A 143 25.15 13.49 -8.84
CA ILE A 143 24.49 12.19 -9.10
C ILE A 143 25.20 11.09 -8.33
N GLY A 144 24.45 10.38 -7.48
CA GLY A 144 24.90 9.21 -6.74
C GLY A 144 24.52 7.92 -7.47
N ILE A 145 25.51 7.11 -7.82
CA ILE A 145 25.30 5.79 -8.43
C ILE A 145 25.29 4.75 -7.32
N ASN A 146 24.11 4.19 -7.01
CA ASN A 146 23.98 3.18 -5.98
C ASN A 146 24.35 1.79 -6.54
N ASN A 147 25.47 1.25 -6.06
CA ASN A 147 25.94 -0.10 -6.41
C ASN A 147 25.09 -1.22 -5.78
N ARG A 148 24.15 -0.90 -4.90
CA ARG A 148 23.24 -1.86 -4.28
C ARG A 148 21.93 -1.88 -5.05
N ASP A 149 21.53 -3.04 -5.51
CA ASP A 149 20.16 -3.26 -5.99
C ASP A 149 19.21 -3.26 -4.79
N LEU A 150 18.29 -2.29 -4.75
CA LEU A 150 17.39 -2.12 -3.61
C LEU A 150 16.33 -3.23 -3.47
N ARG A 151 16.12 -4.03 -4.53
CA ARG A 151 15.17 -5.15 -4.54
C ARG A 151 15.79 -6.45 -4.05
N THR A 152 17.02 -6.73 -4.50
CA THR A 152 17.74 -7.97 -4.17
C THR A 152 18.74 -7.81 -3.01
N LEU A 153 19.07 -6.57 -2.63
CA LEU A 153 20.11 -6.16 -1.69
C LEU A 153 21.53 -6.60 -2.10
N ALA A 154 21.69 -7.15 -3.30
CA ALA A 154 23.00 -7.48 -3.87
C ALA A 154 23.79 -6.20 -4.16
N THR A 155 25.09 -6.23 -3.93
CA THR A 155 25.98 -5.08 -4.14
C THR A 155 27.06 -5.45 -5.14
N ASP A 156 27.21 -4.65 -6.22
CA ASP A 156 28.23 -4.86 -7.24
C ASP A 156 28.78 -3.50 -7.71
N ILE A 157 30.05 -3.24 -7.40
CA ILE A 157 30.72 -1.98 -7.79
C ILE A 157 30.94 -1.81 -9.30
N ALA A 158 30.76 -2.88 -10.11
CA ALA A 158 30.75 -2.80 -11.54
C ALA A 158 29.63 -1.90 -12.09
N ARG A 159 28.56 -1.70 -11.32
CA ARG A 159 27.47 -0.76 -11.70
C ARG A 159 27.98 0.67 -11.82
N THR A 160 28.85 1.13 -10.95
CA THR A 160 29.51 2.45 -11.13
C THR A 160 30.28 2.52 -12.45
N GLU A 161 30.99 1.45 -12.84
CA GLU A 161 31.72 1.40 -14.11
C GLU A 161 30.77 1.45 -15.33
N GLU A 162 29.61 0.82 -15.21
CA GLU A 162 28.56 0.80 -16.25
C GLU A 162 27.86 2.16 -16.38
N PHE A 163 27.48 2.79 -15.25
CA PHE A 163 26.65 3.99 -15.27
C PHE A 163 27.44 5.29 -15.42
N ALA A 164 28.69 5.37 -14.94
CA ALA A 164 29.46 6.60 -14.99
C ALA A 164 29.60 7.19 -16.43
N PRO A 165 29.80 6.38 -17.49
CA PRO A 165 29.87 6.90 -18.86
C PRO A 165 28.54 7.50 -19.40
N LEU A 166 27.41 7.23 -18.73
CA LEU A 166 26.07 7.70 -19.14
C LEU A 166 25.73 9.07 -18.54
N ALA A 167 26.51 9.53 -17.57
CA ALA A 167 26.26 10.79 -16.89
C ALA A 167 26.46 12.00 -17.81
N PRO A 168 25.67 13.07 -17.65
CA PRO A 168 25.88 14.32 -18.38
C PRO A 168 27.27 14.94 -18.09
N PRO A 169 27.86 15.62 -19.06
CA PRO A 169 29.13 16.30 -18.82
C PRO A 169 28.96 17.44 -17.80
N GLY A 170 29.89 17.54 -16.85
CA GLY A 170 29.96 18.62 -15.87
C GLY A 170 29.18 18.35 -14.56
N VAL A 171 28.55 17.19 -14.41
CA VAL A 171 27.97 16.76 -13.12
C VAL A 171 29.03 16.15 -12.21
N VAL A 172 28.84 16.24 -10.90
CA VAL A 172 29.64 15.55 -9.89
C VAL A 172 29.10 14.14 -9.71
N LEU A 173 29.94 13.11 -9.89
CA LEU A 173 29.57 11.71 -9.75
C LEU A 173 30.05 11.14 -8.41
N VAL A 174 29.12 10.51 -7.69
CA VAL A 174 29.38 9.84 -6.40
C VAL A 174 29.06 8.35 -6.54
N GLY A 175 30.01 7.48 -6.26
CA GLY A 175 29.76 6.04 -6.16
C GLY A 175 29.30 5.70 -4.73
N GLU A 176 28.15 5.03 -4.59
CA GLU A 176 27.56 4.67 -3.32
C GLU A 176 27.49 3.16 -3.13
N SER A 177 27.68 2.69 -1.92
CA SER A 177 27.64 1.28 -1.53
C SER A 177 28.75 0.40 -2.12
N GLY A 178 29.15 -0.68 -1.44
CA GLY A 178 30.04 -1.72 -1.96
C GLY A 178 31.53 -1.42 -1.88
N VAL A 179 31.97 -0.25 -1.49
CA VAL A 179 33.39 0.08 -1.29
C VAL A 179 33.81 -0.41 0.09
N GLU A 180 34.72 -1.38 0.13
CA GLU A 180 35.21 -2.00 1.38
C GLU A 180 36.73 -1.84 1.57
N THR A 181 37.48 -1.69 0.47
CA THR A 181 38.94 -1.70 0.49
C THR A 181 39.55 -0.53 -0.29
N ALA A 182 40.81 -0.23 0.00
CA ALA A 182 41.63 0.69 -0.80
C ALA A 182 41.77 0.23 -2.27
N GLY A 183 41.61 -1.06 -2.55
CA GLY A 183 41.54 -1.61 -3.91
C GLY A 183 40.34 -1.13 -4.68
N ASP A 184 39.19 -1.07 -4.03
CA ASP A 184 37.94 -0.59 -4.63
C ASP A 184 38.02 0.91 -4.95
N VAL A 185 38.60 1.70 -4.04
CA VAL A 185 38.85 3.14 -4.27
C VAL A 185 39.72 3.34 -5.52
N ARG A 186 40.83 2.56 -5.67
CA ARG A 186 41.69 2.63 -6.87
C ARG A 186 40.98 2.20 -8.14
N ARG A 187 40.12 1.18 -8.05
CA ARG A 187 39.35 0.66 -9.20
C ARG A 187 38.42 1.71 -9.79
N LEU A 188 37.80 2.52 -8.93
CA LEU A 188 36.83 3.54 -9.35
C LEU A 188 37.47 4.92 -9.58
N ALA A 189 38.74 5.10 -9.22
CA ALA A 189 39.45 6.37 -9.42
C ALA A 189 39.51 6.77 -10.90
N GLY A 190 39.15 8.03 -11.20
CA GLY A 190 39.07 8.56 -12.55
C GLY A 190 37.77 8.27 -13.32
N LEU A 191 36.86 7.48 -12.72
CA LEU A 191 35.50 7.29 -13.24
C LEU A 191 34.49 8.18 -12.54
N ILE A 192 34.75 8.54 -11.28
CA ILE A 192 33.87 9.30 -10.41
C ILE A 192 34.66 10.35 -9.60
N ASP A 193 33.95 11.33 -9.07
CA ASP A 193 34.52 12.44 -8.29
C ASP A 193 34.58 12.16 -6.80
N ALA A 194 33.62 11.36 -6.27
CA ALA A 194 33.55 11.02 -4.85
C ALA A 194 33.04 9.58 -4.62
N LEU A 195 33.32 9.07 -3.41
CA LEU A 195 32.85 7.76 -2.91
C LEU A 195 32.16 7.93 -1.57
N LEU A 196 30.94 7.40 -1.42
CA LEU A 196 30.23 7.32 -0.16
C LEU A 196 30.44 5.93 0.47
N VAL A 197 31.11 5.91 1.62
CA VAL A 197 31.54 4.67 2.30
C VAL A 197 30.94 4.61 3.71
N GLY A 198 30.17 3.56 4.00
CA GLY A 198 29.49 3.41 5.29
C GLY A 198 29.78 2.09 6.01
N SER A 199 29.36 0.96 5.45
CA SER A 199 29.39 -0.34 6.16
C SER A 199 30.79 -0.77 6.60
N ALA A 200 31.81 -0.54 5.76
CA ALA A 200 33.20 -0.86 6.09
C ALA A 200 33.71 -0.06 7.28
N LEU A 201 33.29 1.21 7.40
CA LEU A 201 33.67 2.11 8.49
C LEU A 201 32.90 1.81 9.78
N SER A 202 31.56 1.74 9.70
CA SER A 202 30.69 1.60 10.88
C SER A 202 30.83 0.23 11.57
N SER A 203 31.19 -0.84 10.83
CA SER A 203 31.41 -2.17 11.39
C SER A 203 32.84 -2.40 11.90
N ALA A 204 33.79 -1.52 11.59
CA ALA A 204 35.18 -1.71 11.94
C ALA A 204 35.43 -1.55 13.46
N PRO A 205 36.29 -2.42 14.06
CA PRO A 205 36.74 -2.22 15.44
C PRO A 205 37.48 -0.87 15.62
N ASP A 206 38.28 -0.47 14.63
CA ASP A 206 38.98 0.82 14.56
C ASP A 206 38.57 1.57 13.29
N PRO A 207 37.51 2.40 13.35
CA PRO A 207 37.00 3.17 12.19
C PRO A 207 38.06 4.15 11.64
N ALA A 208 38.89 4.74 12.50
CA ALA A 208 39.92 5.69 12.09
C ALA A 208 41.03 5.02 11.24
N ALA A 209 41.38 3.80 11.56
CA ALA A 209 42.37 3.03 10.78
C ALA A 209 41.83 2.69 9.39
N VAL A 210 40.54 2.31 9.28
CA VAL A 210 39.90 2.02 7.98
C VAL A 210 39.77 3.32 7.16
N ALA A 211 39.31 4.42 7.77
CA ALA A 211 39.21 5.74 7.11
C ALA A 211 40.55 6.16 6.52
N ARG A 212 41.63 6.06 7.30
CA ARG A 212 42.99 6.35 6.85
C ARG A 212 43.42 5.43 5.70
N SER A 213 43.15 4.12 5.79
CA SER A 213 43.51 3.17 4.73
C SER A 213 42.82 3.47 3.40
N LEU A 214 41.56 3.90 3.44
CA LEU A 214 40.82 4.31 2.23
C LEU A 214 41.36 5.62 1.65
N ALA A 215 41.80 6.55 2.49
CA ALA A 215 42.29 7.87 2.06
C ALA A 215 43.74 7.87 1.57
N THR A 216 44.57 6.91 1.98
CA THR A 216 46.02 6.89 1.65
C THR A 216 46.40 6.00 0.48
N THR A 217 45.59 5.97 -0.57
CA THR A 217 45.85 5.17 -1.80
C THR A 217 46.80 5.87 -2.76
N VAL A 218 48.01 6.28 -2.32
CA VAL A 218 49.08 6.83 -3.20
C VAL A 218 49.85 5.67 -3.85
N PRO A 219 50.14 5.71 -5.17
CA PRO A 219 51.10 4.79 -5.78
C PRO A 219 52.49 5.04 -5.19
N ALA A 220 53.16 4.00 -4.65
CA ALA A 220 54.56 4.09 -4.31
C ALA A 220 55.37 4.25 -5.61
N PRO A 221 56.44 5.11 -5.66
CA PRO A 221 57.36 5.15 -6.80
C PRO A 221 58.14 3.85 -6.88
N ASP A 222 58.32 3.33 -8.09
CA ASP A 222 59.08 2.14 -8.42
C ASP A 222 60.51 2.09 -7.78
N GLY A 223 60.82 0.95 -7.21
CA GLY A 223 62.21 0.70 -6.84
C GLY A 223 62.45 -0.52 -5.94
N SER A 224 62.47 -1.71 -6.56
CA SER A 224 63.34 -2.89 -6.32
C SER A 224 63.21 -3.78 -5.06
N PRO A 225 63.73 -5.01 -5.11
CA PRO A 225 63.04 -6.21 -4.67
C PRO A 225 63.70 -6.85 -3.47
N ASP A 226 62.92 -7.58 -2.69
CA ASP A 226 63.45 -8.79 -2.03
C ASP A 226 62.29 -9.67 -1.52
N SER A 227 62.18 -10.82 -2.15
CA SER A 227 61.54 -12.02 -1.60
C SER A 227 62.48 -12.71 -0.61
N PRO A 228 62.01 -13.54 0.37
CA PRO A 228 61.81 -14.92 -0.05
C PRO A 228 60.58 -15.66 0.51
N ALA A 229 60.28 -16.66 -0.27
CA ALA A 229 59.33 -17.73 -0.14
C ALA A 229 59.37 -18.54 1.18
N ALA A 230 58.26 -19.13 1.48
CA ALA A 230 57.99 -20.56 1.59
C ALA A 230 56.84 -20.86 2.57
N GLY A 231 55.96 -21.69 2.13
CA GLY A 231 55.44 -22.77 2.90
C GLY A 231 54.03 -23.27 2.46
N ALA A 232 54.05 -24.25 1.64
CA ALA A 232 52.99 -25.08 1.10
C ALA A 232 51.99 -25.64 2.12
N GLY A 233 50.77 -25.87 1.65
CA GLY A 233 49.73 -26.65 2.31
C GLY A 233 48.52 -26.92 1.41
N SER A 234 48.70 -27.81 0.43
CA SER A 234 47.69 -28.39 -0.44
C SER A 234 46.59 -29.14 0.34
N ARG A 235 45.32 -28.96 -0.07
CA ARG A 235 44.38 -30.09 -0.17
C ARG A 235 43.20 -29.77 -1.08
N THR A 236 43.32 -30.30 -2.29
CA THR A 236 42.36 -31.03 -3.14
C THR A 236 40.90 -30.63 -3.10
N ALA A 237 40.51 -30.13 -4.27
CA ALA A 237 39.16 -30.13 -4.81
C ALA A 237 38.62 -31.56 -4.96
N ARG A 238 37.33 -31.72 -4.73
CA ARG A 238 36.57 -32.88 -5.19
C ARG A 238 35.30 -32.38 -5.88
N SER A 239 35.36 -32.39 -7.19
CA SER A 239 34.25 -32.29 -8.10
C SER A 239 33.28 -33.45 -7.94
N LEU A 240 32.00 -33.18 -7.92
CA LEU A 240 30.94 -34.15 -8.22
C LEU A 240 30.09 -33.56 -9.34
N GLU A 241 30.18 -34.19 -10.47
CA GLU A 241 29.27 -34.00 -11.62
C GLU A 241 27.96 -34.75 -11.36
N PRO A 242 26.84 -34.36 -12.01
CA PRO A 242 25.52 -34.95 -11.84
C PRO A 242 25.38 -36.24 -12.65
N GLU A 243 24.80 -37.25 -12.07
CA GLU A 243 24.34 -38.42 -12.79
C GLU A 243 22.92 -38.21 -13.33
N ASP A 244 22.79 -38.38 -14.64
CA ASP A 244 21.54 -38.49 -15.39
C ASP A 244 20.86 -39.83 -15.07
N GLU A 245 19.62 -39.81 -14.62
CA GLU A 245 18.73 -40.97 -14.74
C GLU A 245 17.51 -40.63 -15.60
N ASP A 246 17.54 -41.13 -16.81
CA ASP A 246 16.44 -41.24 -17.75
C ASP A 246 15.31 -42.14 -17.19
N VAL A 247 14.06 -41.61 -17.16
CA VAL A 247 12.86 -42.43 -17.06
C VAL A 247 11.91 -42.08 -18.22
N PRO A 248 11.43 -43.05 -18.99
CA PRO A 248 10.84 -42.81 -20.31
C PRO A 248 9.39 -42.33 -20.26
N ILE A 249 9.09 -41.40 -21.16
CA ILE A 249 7.76 -40.86 -21.45
C ILE A 249 6.99 -41.93 -22.26
N ALA A 250 5.88 -42.37 -21.74
CA ALA A 250 4.90 -43.18 -22.50
C ALA A 250 3.87 -42.24 -23.16
N GLU A 251 3.89 -42.19 -24.48
CA GLU A 251 2.82 -41.65 -25.32
C GLU A 251 1.59 -42.57 -25.29
N GLY A 252 0.41 -42.00 -25.15
CA GLY A 252 -0.83 -42.71 -25.26
C GLY A 252 -2.07 -41.80 -25.17
N SER A 253 -2.40 -41.13 -26.25
CA SER A 253 -3.61 -41.21 -27.07
C SER A 253 -4.97 -41.11 -26.38
N SER A 254 -5.72 -40.17 -26.93
CA SER A 254 -7.18 -40.09 -27.13
C SER A 254 -8.02 -39.32 -26.11
N ALA A 255 -8.56 -38.19 -26.62
CA ALA A 255 -9.69 -37.46 -26.04
C ALA A 255 -10.96 -38.32 -26.02
N PRO A 256 -11.83 -38.15 -25.05
CA PRO A 256 -13.24 -38.47 -25.21
C PRO A 256 -14.14 -37.24 -25.29
N THR A 257 -15.02 -37.31 -26.25
CA THR A 257 -16.20 -36.52 -26.56
C THR A 257 -17.09 -36.27 -25.32
N ALA A 258 -17.67 -35.05 -25.27
CA ALA A 258 -18.68 -34.63 -24.32
C ALA A 258 -19.94 -35.52 -24.35
N PRO A 259 -20.58 -35.75 -23.22
CA PRO A 259 -22.00 -36.09 -23.16
C PRO A 259 -22.82 -34.97 -22.53
N GLY A 260 -24.05 -34.91 -23.02
CA GLY A 260 -25.03 -33.88 -22.83
C GLY A 260 -25.53 -33.65 -21.40
N SER A 261 -26.16 -32.51 -21.29
CA SER A 261 -26.88 -31.98 -20.15
C SER A 261 -27.88 -32.98 -19.52
N THR A 262 -27.66 -33.23 -18.22
CA THR A 262 -28.76 -33.57 -17.31
C THR A 262 -28.50 -32.78 -16.01
N ALA A 263 -29.45 -31.93 -15.65
CA ALA A 263 -29.52 -31.27 -14.37
C ALA A 263 -29.55 -32.36 -13.26
N ALA A 264 -28.51 -32.44 -12.47
CA ALA A 264 -28.50 -33.21 -11.24
C ALA A 264 -28.49 -32.21 -10.06
N GLU A 265 -29.58 -32.28 -9.31
CA GLU A 265 -29.70 -31.71 -7.96
C GLU A 265 -28.52 -32.24 -7.12
N HIS A 266 -27.57 -31.38 -6.82
CA HIS A 266 -26.57 -31.64 -5.79
C HIS A 266 -27.04 -31.02 -4.49
N GLY A 267 -27.86 -31.75 -3.74
CA GLY A 267 -27.96 -31.59 -2.31
C GLY A 267 -26.58 -31.79 -1.70
N GLY A 268 -26.03 -30.74 -1.10
CA GLY A 268 -24.78 -30.82 -0.35
C GLY A 268 -24.97 -31.77 0.83
N GLU A 269 -24.32 -32.94 0.79
CA GLU A 269 -24.21 -33.80 1.95
C GLU A 269 -23.42 -33.08 3.04
N ALA A 270 -24.09 -32.83 4.17
CA ALA A 270 -23.46 -32.35 5.39
C ALA A 270 -22.33 -33.32 5.78
N ARG A 271 -21.07 -32.85 5.75
CA ARG A 271 -19.94 -33.61 6.27
C ARG A 271 -20.03 -33.65 7.79
N GLU A 272 -20.47 -34.77 8.34
CA GLU A 272 -20.32 -35.07 9.75
C GLU A 272 -18.82 -35.31 10.06
N HIS A 273 -18.17 -34.30 10.63
CA HIS A 273 -16.90 -34.48 11.31
C HIS A 273 -17.17 -34.62 12.81
N ALA A 274 -16.66 -35.70 13.40
CA ALA A 274 -16.82 -36.00 14.81
C ALA A 274 -16.24 -34.85 15.68
N GLY A 275 -17.11 -34.11 16.37
CA GLY A 275 -16.72 -33.07 17.33
C GLY A 275 -17.50 -31.76 17.29
N HIS A 276 -18.41 -31.55 16.32
CA HIS A 276 -19.19 -30.32 16.23
C HIS A 276 -20.54 -30.42 16.93
N SER A 277 -20.91 -29.31 17.58
CA SER A 277 -22.18 -29.21 18.34
C SER A 277 -23.39 -28.86 17.45
N HIS A 278 -23.14 -28.36 16.21
CA HIS A 278 -24.17 -27.84 15.29
C HIS A 278 -23.97 -28.33 13.86
N PRO A 279 -25.05 -28.35 13.01
CA PRO A 279 -24.92 -28.56 11.56
C PRO A 279 -24.04 -27.47 10.94
N ARG A 280 -23.12 -27.86 10.08
CA ARG A 280 -22.20 -26.94 9.38
C ARG A 280 -22.93 -26.04 8.41
N LEU A 281 -22.43 -24.80 8.26
CA LEU A 281 -22.85 -23.89 7.20
C LEU A 281 -22.35 -24.37 5.84
N PRO A 282 -23.03 -24.05 4.74
CA PRO A 282 -22.53 -24.33 3.40
C PRO A 282 -21.19 -23.60 3.16
N ALA A 283 -20.12 -24.36 2.90
CA ALA A 283 -18.81 -23.79 2.63
C ALA A 283 -18.66 -23.24 1.19
N TYR A 284 -19.65 -23.49 0.32
CA TYR A 284 -19.62 -23.17 -1.10
C TYR A 284 -20.89 -22.45 -1.55
N PHE A 285 -20.70 -21.48 -2.43
CA PHE A 285 -21.72 -20.84 -3.26
C PHE A 285 -21.58 -21.44 -4.68
N GLY A 286 -22.34 -22.48 -5.00
CA GLY A 286 -22.14 -23.25 -6.22
C GLY A 286 -20.73 -23.87 -6.28
N ALA A 287 -19.91 -23.47 -7.27
CA ALA A 287 -18.53 -23.94 -7.43
C ALA A 287 -17.49 -23.10 -6.68
N TYR A 288 -17.90 -22.01 -6.01
CA TYR A 288 -17.04 -21.00 -5.38
C TYR A 288 -17.06 -21.09 -3.87
N GLY A 289 -15.99 -20.65 -3.19
CA GLY A 289 -15.83 -20.73 -1.74
C GLY A 289 -14.83 -21.78 -1.31
N GLY A 290 -15.14 -22.49 -0.25
CA GLY A 290 -14.29 -23.53 0.33
C GLY A 290 -13.34 -23.01 1.40
N GLN A 291 -12.48 -23.91 1.89
CA GLN A 291 -11.57 -23.66 3.01
C GLN A 291 -10.16 -24.14 2.63
N PHE A 292 -9.49 -23.42 1.69
CA PHE A 292 -8.17 -23.77 1.17
C PHE A 292 -7.07 -23.10 2.00
N VAL A 293 -6.91 -23.55 3.23
CA VAL A 293 -5.96 -23.02 4.20
C VAL A 293 -5.01 -24.11 4.71
N PRO A 294 -3.85 -23.75 5.31
CA PRO A 294 -3.02 -24.71 6.02
C PRO A 294 -3.82 -25.40 7.13
N GLU A 295 -3.58 -26.71 7.34
CA GLU A 295 -4.28 -27.53 8.34
C GLU A 295 -4.29 -26.92 9.74
N LEU A 296 -3.25 -26.19 10.11
CA LEU A 296 -3.14 -25.48 11.39
C LEU A 296 -4.25 -24.44 11.62
N LEU A 297 -4.84 -23.87 10.57
CA LEU A 297 -5.91 -22.88 10.67
C LEU A 297 -7.31 -23.50 10.66
N VAL A 298 -7.47 -24.77 10.27
CA VAL A 298 -8.78 -25.43 10.25
C VAL A 298 -9.47 -25.38 11.62
N PRO A 299 -8.80 -25.72 12.75
CA PRO A 299 -9.45 -25.64 14.06
C PRO A 299 -9.89 -24.22 14.44
N ALA A 300 -9.19 -23.18 13.99
CA ALA A 300 -9.55 -21.80 14.26
C ALA A 300 -10.80 -21.38 13.48
N LEU A 301 -10.92 -21.82 12.22
CA LEU A 301 -12.09 -21.58 11.36
C LEU A 301 -13.30 -22.36 11.85
N ASP A 302 -13.10 -23.62 12.27
CA ASP A 302 -14.13 -24.46 12.87
C ASP A 302 -14.69 -23.82 14.15
N GLN A 303 -13.81 -23.37 15.06
CA GLN A 303 -14.22 -22.64 16.26
C GLN A 303 -15.01 -21.37 15.93
N LEU A 304 -14.60 -20.64 14.89
CA LEU A 304 -15.28 -19.42 14.45
C LEU A 304 -16.67 -19.73 13.91
N GLU A 305 -16.82 -20.80 13.12
CA GLU A 305 -18.11 -21.21 12.57
C GLU A 305 -19.08 -21.64 13.68
N ASP A 306 -18.63 -22.50 14.60
CA ASP A 306 -19.45 -22.94 15.75
C ASP A 306 -19.92 -21.74 16.57
N ALA A 307 -19.01 -20.82 16.92
CA ALA A 307 -19.34 -19.61 17.68
C ALA A 307 -20.32 -18.69 16.94
N PHE A 308 -20.18 -18.58 15.61
CA PHE A 308 -21.10 -17.78 14.80
C PHE A 308 -22.51 -18.40 14.78
N ILE A 309 -22.64 -19.71 14.59
CA ILE A 309 -23.92 -20.41 14.62
C ILE A 309 -24.61 -20.24 15.99
N GLU A 310 -23.85 -20.41 17.08
CA GLU A 310 -24.36 -20.20 18.45
C GLU A 310 -24.83 -18.76 18.67
N ALA A 311 -24.03 -17.78 18.21
CA ALA A 311 -24.37 -16.36 18.34
C ALA A 311 -25.62 -15.97 17.55
N GLN A 312 -25.82 -16.53 16.33
CA GLN A 312 -27.04 -16.30 15.55
C GLN A 312 -28.31 -16.88 16.22
N ALA A 313 -28.17 -17.93 17.00
CA ALA A 313 -29.25 -18.54 17.74
C ALA A 313 -29.50 -17.89 19.13
N ASP A 314 -28.59 -17.02 19.59
CA ASP A 314 -28.67 -16.37 20.91
C ASP A 314 -29.40 -15.02 20.84
N PRO A 315 -30.63 -14.89 21.36
CA PRO A 315 -31.34 -13.61 21.41
C PRO A 315 -30.59 -12.51 22.17
N ALA A 316 -29.74 -12.87 23.15
CA ALA A 316 -28.97 -11.90 23.90
C ALA A 316 -27.83 -11.32 23.08
N PHE A 317 -27.19 -12.12 22.22
CA PHE A 317 -26.21 -11.62 21.26
C PHE A 317 -26.85 -10.67 20.24
N THR A 318 -27.99 -11.08 19.67
CA THR A 318 -28.71 -10.26 18.68
C THR A 318 -29.15 -8.93 19.30
N ALA A 319 -29.68 -8.91 20.51
CA ALA A 319 -30.10 -7.69 21.20
C ALA A 319 -28.93 -6.75 21.53
N GLU A 320 -27.78 -7.29 21.96
CA GLU A 320 -26.56 -6.50 22.20
C GLU A 320 -26.01 -5.91 20.89
N LEU A 321 -25.97 -6.71 19.83
CA LEU A 321 -25.54 -6.24 18.50
C LEU A 321 -26.46 -5.14 17.96
N ASP A 322 -27.78 -5.32 18.06
CA ASP A 322 -28.78 -4.34 17.61
C ASP A 322 -28.68 -3.02 18.40
N GLU A 323 -28.43 -3.10 19.72
CA GLU A 323 -28.18 -1.91 20.54
C GLU A 323 -26.93 -1.15 20.06
N LEU A 324 -25.82 -1.85 19.82
CA LEU A 324 -24.58 -1.26 19.33
C LEU A 324 -24.72 -0.68 17.92
N LEU A 325 -25.39 -1.38 17.02
CA LEU A 325 -25.68 -0.90 15.67
C LEU A 325 -26.54 0.37 15.71
N THR A 326 -27.55 0.42 16.59
CA THR A 326 -28.47 1.55 16.68
C THR A 326 -27.85 2.74 17.42
N ARG A 327 -27.34 2.52 18.64
CA ARG A 327 -26.94 3.62 19.53
C ARG A 327 -25.51 4.10 19.31
N TYR A 328 -24.63 3.24 18.79
CA TYR A 328 -23.24 3.60 18.57
C TYR A 328 -22.95 3.85 17.09
N LEU A 329 -23.38 2.97 16.19
CA LEU A 329 -23.17 3.17 14.75
C LEU A 329 -24.20 4.08 14.08
N GLY A 330 -25.34 4.36 14.74
CA GLY A 330 -26.34 5.32 14.25
C GLY A 330 -27.27 4.74 13.18
N ARG A 331 -27.52 3.42 13.22
CA ARG A 331 -28.49 2.78 12.31
C ARG A 331 -29.94 2.98 12.76
N PRO A 332 -30.94 2.95 11.85
CA PRO A 332 -30.82 2.76 10.39
C PRO A 332 -30.25 3.98 9.66
N THR A 333 -29.41 3.75 8.63
CA THR A 333 -29.00 4.85 7.74
C THR A 333 -30.13 5.18 6.77
N PRO A 334 -30.29 6.46 6.35
CA PRO A 334 -31.39 6.84 5.46
C PRO A 334 -31.15 6.42 4.00
N VAL A 335 -32.26 6.31 3.25
CA VAL A 335 -32.25 6.40 1.79
C VAL A 335 -32.57 7.84 1.39
N THR A 336 -31.72 8.44 0.55
CA THR A 336 -31.85 9.83 0.06
C THR A 336 -32.06 9.84 -1.44
N GLU A 337 -33.15 10.47 -1.93
CA GLU A 337 -33.35 10.70 -3.37
C GLU A 337 -32.53 11.92 -3.83
N LEU A 338 -31.88 11.82 -4.98
CA LEU A 338 -31.12 12.91 -5.58
C LEU A 338 -32.04 13.78 -6.47
N HIS A 339 -32.00 15.10 -6.27
CA HIS A 339 -32.91 16.04 -6.94
C HIS A 339 -32.21 17.07 -7.83
N ASN A 340 -30.95 17.40 -7.53
CA ASN A 340 -30.26 18.54 -8.14
C ASN A 340 -29.22 18.13 -9.19
N LEU A 341 -28.93 16.83 -9.33
CA LEU A 341 -28.06 16.38 -10.41
C LEU A 341 -28.57 16.83 -11.79
N PRO A 342 -27.65 17.26 -12.69
CA PRO A 342 -28.07 17.60 -14.06
C PRO A 342 -28.79 16.41 -14.67
N ARG A 343 -30.06 16.58 -14.97
CA ARG A 343 -30.95 15.50 -15.45
C ARG A 343 -30.60 15.14 -16.88
N HIS A 344 -30.17 13.91 -17.04
CA HIS A 344 -30.08 13.26 -18.35
C HIS A 344 -31.03 12.06 -18.30
N GLY A 345 -32.16 12.16 -19.01
CA GLY A 345 -33.19 11.10 -18.99
C GLY A 345 -34.23 11.24 -17.86
N ASN A 346 -34.94 10.15 -17.56
CA ASN A 346 -36.10 10.14 -16.65
C ASN A 346 -35.90 9.23 -15.41
N ALA A 347 -34.66 8.79 -15.11
CA ALA A 347 -34.39 7.92 -13.97
C ALA A 347 -34.42 8.70 -12.63
N ARG A 348 -34.90 8.05 -11.57
CA ARG A 348 -34.77 8.52 -10.19
C ARG A 348 -33.63 7.78 -9.52
N ILE A 349 -32.72 8.49 -8.89
CA ILE A 349 -31.55 7.91 -8.21
C ILE A 349 -31.70 8.08 -6.70
N PHE A 350 -31.57 6.99 -5.98
CA PHE A 350 -31.64 6.90 -4.52
C PHE A 350 -30.30 6.43 -3.98
N LEU A 351 -29.82 7.04 -2.91
CA LEU A 351 -28.59 6.65 -2.21
C LEU A 351 -28.91 6.00 -0.87
N LYS A 352 -28.50 4.77 -0.64
CA LYS A 352 -28.41 4.19 0.71
C LYS A 352 -27.14 4.73 1.39
N ARG A 353 -27.33 5.57 2.42
CA ARG A 353 -26.33 6.45 3.01
C ARG A 353 -25.44 5.76 4.05
N GLU A 354 -24.63 4.76 3.64
CA GLU A 354 -23.68 4.09 4.53
C GLU A 354 -22.46 4.99 4.90
N ASP A 355 -22.29 6.10 4.21
CA ASP A 355 -21.36 7.19 4.57
C ASP A 355 -21.71 7.89 5.90
N LEU A 356 -22.94 7.76 6.37
CA LEU A 356 -23.43 8.32 7.64
C LEU A 356 -23.29 7.36 8.84
N VAL A 357 -22.85 6.13 8.62
CA VAL A 357 -22.46 5.23 9.70
C VAL A 357 -21.33 5.87 10.51
N HIS A 358 -21.34 5.77 11.84
CA HIS A 358 -20.22 6.19 12.69
C HIS A 358 -18.90 5.55 12.20
N GLY A 359 -17.88 6.35 12.00
CA GLY A 359 -16.67 5.95 11.30
C GLY A 359 -16.67 6.28 9.80
N GLY A 360 -17.82 6.62 9.21
CA GLY A 360 -17.94 7.17 7.85
C GLY A 360 -17.97 6.14 6.72
N ALA A 361 -18.21 4.85 7.01
CA ALA A 361 -18.32 3.80 5.99
C ALA A 361 -19.07 2.57 6.51
N HIS A 362 -19.60 1.75 5.58
CA HIS A 362 -20.32 0.50 5.84
C HIS A 362 -19.53 -0.52 6.69
N LYS A 363 -18.20 -0.41 6.75
CA LYS A 363 -17.31 -1.38 7.42
C LYS A 363 -17.68 -1.59 8.90
N GLY A 364 -18.17 -0.53 9.58
CA GLY A 364 -18.60 -0.60 10.97
C GLY A 364 -19.59 -1.72 11.25
N ASN A 365 -20.48 -2.05 10.30
CA ASN A 365 -21.54 -3.05 10.48
C ASN A 365 -20.95 -4.44 10.81
N GLN A 366 -20.12 -4.98 9.91
CA GLN A 366 -19.55 -6.31 10.08
C GLN A 366 -18.44 -6.34 11.14
N VAL A 367 -17.68 -5.22 11.28
CA VAL A 367 -16.65 -5.11 12.32
C VAL A 367 -17.27 -5.21 13.71
N MET A 368 -18.41 -4.56 13.94
CA MET A 368 -19.14 -4.66 15.21
C MET A 368 -19.56 -6.09 15.51
N GLY A 369 -20.16 -6.77 14.53
CA GLY A 369 -20.59 -8.17 14.69
C GLY A 369 -19.42 -9.12 14.95
N GLN A 370 -18.34 -9.04 14.15
CA GLN A 370 -17.18 -9.90 14.32
C GLN A 370 -16.42 -9.65 15.63
N ALA A 371 -16.24 -8.38 16.02
CA ALA A 371 -15.54 -8.07 17.27
C ALA A 371 -16.34 -8.48 18.51
N LEU A 372 -17.67 -8.31 18.48
CA LEU A 372 -18.55 -8.81 19.55
C LEU A 372 -18.51 -10.33 19.64
N LEU A 373 -18.53 -11.02 18.49
CA LEU A 373 -18.39 -12.49 18.41
C LEU A 373 -17.04 -12.92 19.00
N ALA A 374 -15.94 -12.29 18.59
CA ALA A 374 -14.60 -12.58 19.09
C ALA A 374 -14.51 -12.41 20.62
N LYS A 375 -15.11 -11.34 21.16
CA LYS A 375 -15.19 -11.09 22.60
C LYS A 375 -15.94 -12.22 23.33
N ARG A 376 -17.05 -12.71 22.77
CA ARG A 376 -17.80 -13.86 23.30
C ARG A 376 -17.03 -15.18 23.23
N MET A 377 -16.19 -15.35 22.19
CA MET A 377 -15.23 -16.46 22.09
C MET A 377 -14.09 -16.37 23.10
N GLY A 378 -14.01 -15.32 23.93
CA GLY A 378 -12.93 -15.11 24.89
C GLY A 378 -11.60 -14.63 24.25
N LYS A 379 -11.63 -14.15 23.00
CA LYS A 379 -10.45 -13.55 22.38
C LYS A 379 -10.17 -12.18 23.00
N THR A 380 -8.91 -11.89 23.26
CA THR A 380 -8.46 -10.64 23.89
C THR A 380 -7.81 -9.68 22.90
N ARG A 381 -7.41 -10.20 21.71
CA ARG A 381 -6.74 -9.46 20.66
C ARG A 381 -7.45 -9.63 19.32
N ILE A 382 -7.55 -8.52 18.59
CA ILE A 382 -8.02 -8.49 17.20
C ILE A 382 -6.85 -8.11 16.30
N ILE A 383 -6.72 -8.81 15.19
CA ILE A 383 -5.89 -8.38 14.07
C ILE A 383 -6.76 -8.15 12.85
N ALA A 384 -6.40 -7.18 12.01
CA ALA A 384 -7.09 -6.90 10.75
C ALA A 384 -6.10 -6.39 9.71
N GLU A 385 -6.48 -6.48 8.45
CA GLU A 385 -5.81 -5.83 7.32
C GLU A 385 -6.58 -4.59 6.88
N THR A 386 -5.89 -3.66 6.20
CA THR A 386 -6.57 -2.53 5.54
C THR A 386 -5.75 -2.00 4.36
N GLY A 387 -6.44 -1.54 3.29
CA GLY A 387 -5.85 -0.78 2.20
C GLY A 387 -6.20 0.71 2.33
N ALA A 388 -7.43 1.11 1.97
CA ALA A 388 -7.92 2.49 2.10
C ALA A 388 -8.04 3.02 3.55
N GLY A 389 -7.69 2.23 4.56
CA GLY A 389 -7.76 2.62 5.98
C GLY A 389 -9.16 2.53 6.62
N GLN A 390 -10.23 2.38 5.84
CA GLN A 390 -11.60 2.40 6.37
C GLN A 390 -11.93 1.18 7.24
N HIS A 391 -11.45 0.00 6.84
CA HIS A 391 -11.61 -1.22 7.65
C HIS A 391 -10.79 -1.13 8.93
N GLY A 392 -9.53 -0.72 8.83
CA GLY A 392 -8.66 -0.52 10.00
C GLY A 392 -9.24 0.49 10.98
N THR A 393 -9.70 1.65 10.49
CA THR A 393 -10.34 2.67 11.34
C THR A 393 -11.58 2.13 12.06
N ALA A 394 -12.46 1.40 11.36
CA ALA A 394 -13.63 0.78 11.96
C ALA A 394 -13.23 -0.28 13.01
N THR A 395 -12.20 -1.08 12.73
CA THR A 395 -11.68 -2.09 13.66
C THR A 395 -11.09 -1.45 14.91
N ALA A 396 -10.22 -0.43 14.75
CA ALA A 396 -9.66 0.31 15.89
C ALA A 396 -10.75 0.91 16.76
N MET A 397 -11.75 1.56 16.15
CA MET A 397 -12.90 2.16 16.83
C MET A 397 -13.68 1.15 17.68
N VAL A 398 -14.01 -0.01 17.09
CA VAL A 398 -14.80 -1.04 17.79
C VAL A 398 -13.98 -1.77 18.85
N CYS A 399 -12.69 -2.03 18.59
CA CYS A 399 -11.80 -2.61 19.59
C CYS A 399 -11.66 -1.72 20.83
N THR A 400 -11.52 -0.41 20.62
CA THR A 400 -11.50 0.56 21.74
C THR A 400 -12.81 0.51 22.54
N LEU A 401 -13.95 0.49 21.86
CA LEU A 401 -15.27 0.39 22.50
C LEU A 401 -15.41 -0.88 23.34
N LEU A 402 -14.95 -2.03 22.82
CA LEU A 402 -15.13 -3.34 23.45
C LEU A 402 -13.98 -3.72 24.41
N GLY A 403 -12.92 -2.89 24.51
CA GLY A 403 -11.75 -3.14 25.37
C GLY A 403 -10.88 -4.29 24.85
N LEU A 404 -10.70 -4.41 23.52
CA LEU A 404 -9.89 -5.43 22.86
C LEU A 404 -8.57 -4.82 22.37
N GLU A 405 -7.46 -5.55 22.48
CA GLU A 405 -6.21 -5.18 21.85
C GLU A 405 -6.36 -5.21 20.32
N CYS A 406 -5.79 -4.22 19.62
CA CYS A 406 -5.97 -4.06 18.18
C CYS A 406 -4.63 -3.90 17.46
N THR A 407 -4.36 -4.77 16.46
CA THR A 407 -3.23 -4.64 15.55
C THR A 407 -3.74 -4.61 14.10
N ILE A 408 -3.35 -3.59 13.34
CA ILE A 408 -3.77 -3.39 11.94
C ILE A 408 -2.57 -3.55 11.02
N TYR A 409 -2.64 -4.49 10.08
CA TYR A 409 -1.66 -4.64 9.01
C TYR A 409 -2.07 -3.79 7.81
N MET A 410 -1.17 -2.98 7.30
CA MET A 410 -1.43 -2.09 6.17
C MET A 410 -0.22 -2.07 5.25
N GLY A 411 -0.42 -2.16 3.94
CA GLY A 411 0.67 -2.05 2.98
C GLY A 411 1.42 -0.73 3.13
N ALA A 412 2.75 -0.75 3.09
CA ALA A 412 3.56 0.45 3.32
C ALA A 412 3.21 1.58 2.34
N THR A 413 2.89 1.25 1.09
CA THR A 413 2.40 2.21 0.09
C THR A 413 1.07 2.83 0.51
N ASP A 414 0.16 2.02 1.07
CA ASP A 414 -1.16 2.48 1.50
C ASP A 414 -1.09 3.30 2.81
N VAL A 415 -0.14 3.00 3.71
CA VAL A 415 0.12 3.80 4.93
C VAL A 415 0.41 5.25 4.56
N VAL A 416 1.27 5.47 3.56
CA VAL A 416 1.61 6.82 3.09
C VAL A 416 0.41 7.49 2.42
N ARG A 417 -0.27 6.78 1.51
CA ARG A 417 -1.44 7.32 0.78
C ARG A 417 -2.60 7.71 1.69
N GLN A 418 -2.74 7.05 2.83
CA GLN A 418 -3.89 7.13 3.73
C GLN A 418 -3.48 7.55 5.15
N ALA A 419 -2.42 8.34 5.29
CA ALA A 419 -1.88 8.80 6.56
C ALA A 419 -2.95 9.35 7.53
N PRO A 420 -3.97 10.15 7.10
CA PRO A 420 -5.02 10.60 8.01
C PRO A 420 -5.86 9.47 8.64
N ASN A 421 -5.98 8.31 7.98
CA ASN A 421 -6.65 7.14 8.56
C ASN A 421 -5.72 6.38 9.52
N VAL A 422 -4.42 6.34 9.22
CA VAL A 422 -3.40 5.77 10.12
C VAL A 422 -3.39 6.52 11.45
N GLU A 423 -3.30 7.86 11.41
CA GLU A 423 -3.38 8.71 12.62
C GLU A 423 -4.67 8.49 13.43
N ARG A 424 -5.81 8.28 12.76
CA ARG A 424 -7.07 7.95 13.45
C ARG A 424 -7.00 6.61 14.15
N MET A 425 -6.44 5.58 13.51
CA MET A 425 -6.27 4.25 14.10
C MET A 425 -5.37 4.29 15.34
N GLU A 426 -4.25 4.98 15.26
CA GLU A 426 -3.30 5.15 16.36
C GLU A 426 -3.88 5.98 17.50
N LEU A 427 -4.60 7.08 17.17
CA LEU A 427 -5.32 7.88 18.18
C LEU A 427 -6.34 7.05 18.98
N MET A 428 -6.94 6.06 18.34
CA MET A 428 -7.86 5.10 19.00
C MET A 428 -7.13 3.93 19.67
N GLY A 429 -5.79 3.96 19.74
CA GLY A 429 -4.98 2.97 20.46
C GLY A 429 -4.67 1.70 19.70
N ALA A 430 -4.96 1.63 18.40
CA ALA A 430 -4.56 0.51 17.57
C ALA A 430 -3.06 0.62 17.20
N ARG A 431 -2.37 -0.52 17.13
CA ARG A 431 -1.03 -0.61 16.57
C ARG A 431 -1.14 -0.83 15.06
N VAL A 432 -0.68 0.13 14.27
CA VAL A 432 -0.56 -0.04 12.81
C VAL A 432 0.81 -0.62 12.47
N VAL A 433 0.84 -1.67 11.66
CA VAL A 433 2.06 -2.36 11.22
C VAL A 433 2.19 -2.21 9.70
N PRO A 434 3.12 -1.38 9.21
CA PRO A 434 3.39 -1.26 7.80
C PRO A 434 3.97 -2.56 7.22
N VAL A 435 3.43 -3.04 6.10
CA VAL A 435 3.88 -4.25 5.42
C VAL A 435 4.61 -3.85 4.14
N ALA A 436 5.93 -4.08 4.12
CA ALA A 436 6.81 -3.73 3.01
C ALA A 436 7.07 -4.89 2.04
N SER A 437 6.57 -6.11 2.31
CA SER A 437 6.71 -7.27 1.43
C SER A 437 5.81 -7.13 0.19
N GLY A 438 6.23 -7.70 -0.94
CA GLY A 438 5.48 -7.64 -2.20
C GLY A 438 5.43 -6.23 -2.77
N ALA A 439 4.26 -5.81 -3.22
CA ALA A 439 3.99 -4.45 -3.70
C ALA A 439 3.67 -3.45 -2.55
N GLY A 440 3.63 -3.92 -1.30
CA GLY A 440 3.27 -3.10 -0.14
C GLY A 440 1.81 -2.62 -0.18
N THR A 441 0.91 -3.46 -0.67
CA THR A 441 -0.52 -3.16 -0.84
C THR A 441 -1.41 -4.04 0.05
N LEU A 442 -2.74 -3.88 -0.08
CA LEU A 442 -3.74 -4.65 0.68
C LEU A 442 -3.52 -6.17 0.62
N LYS A 443 -3.16 -6.74 -0.55
CA LYS A 443 -2.88 -8.19 -0.69
C LYS A 443 -1.78 -8.65 0.27
N ASP A 444 -0.73 -7.85 0.40
CA ASP A 444 0.42 -8.18 1.24
C ASP A 444 0.08 -8.04 2.73
N ALA A 445 -0.76 -7.05 3.07
CA ALA A 445 -1.30 -6.88 4.41
C ALA A 445 -2.16 -8.08 4.86
N VAL A 446 -3.01 -8.63 3.96
CA VAL A 446 -3.77 -9.87 4.22
C VAL A 446 -2.83 -11.04 4.50
N ASN A 447 -1.78 -11.21 3.70
CA ASN A 447 -0.80 -12.28 3.90
C ASN A 447 -0.11 -12.19 5.27
N GLU A 448 0.23 -10.99 5.71
CA GLU A 448 0.88 -10.79 7.00
C GLU A 448 -0.07 -11.02 8.18
N ALA A 449 -1.31 -10.55 8.07
CA ALA A 449 -2.35 -10.84 9.05
C ALA A 449 -2.61 -12.34 9.20
N LEU A 450 -2.65 -13.10 8.09
CA LEU A 450 -2.78 -14.56 8.13
C LEU A 450 -1.59 -15.26 8.79
N ARG A 451 -0.34 -14.76 8.60
CA ARG A 451 0.84 -15.30 9.29
C ARG A 451 0.76 -15.10 10.80
N ASP A 452 0.41 -13.88 11.26
CA ASP A 452 0.22 -13.60 12.69
C ASP A 452 -0.90 -14.47 13.25
N TRP A 453 -2.06 -14.55 12.56
CA TRP A 453 -3.17 -15.34 13.03
C TRP A 453 -2.82 -16.82 13.21
N THR A 454 -2.05 -17.40 12.26
CA THR A 454 -1.59 -18.79 12.35
C THR A 454 -0.78 -19.05 13.64
N ALA A 455 -0.02 -18.07 14.10
CA ALA A 455 0.79 -18.18 15.31
C ALA A 455 0.02 -17.87 16.60
N SER A 456 -1.12 -17.14 16.53
CA SER A 456 -1.75 -16.51 17.70
C SER A 456 -3.26 -16.79 17.86
N PHE A 457 -3.87 -17.63 17.02
CA PHE A 457 -5.33 -17.81 16.95
C PHE A 457 -5.97 -18.24 18.27
N ALA A 458 -5.22 -18.81 19.20
CA ALA A 458 -5.78 -19.20 20.52
C ALA A 458 -6.37 -18.00 21.27
N THR A 459 -5.72 -16.85 21.24
CA THR A 459 -6.16 -15.61 21.93
C THR A 459 -6.55 -14.49 20.98
N THR A 460 -6.28 -14.65 19.70
CA THR A 460 -6.44 -13.63 18.66
C THR A 460 -7.52 -14.03 17.67
N HIS A 461 -8.38 -13.08 17.30
CA HIS A 461 -9.30 -13.23 16.17
C HIS A 461 -8.81 -12.39 14.99
N TYR A 462 -8.77 -13.00 13.80
CA TYR A 462 -8.55 -12.27 12.55
C TYR A 462 -9.88 -11.73 12.06
N LEU A 463 -10.03 -10.41 12.12
CA LEU A 463 -11.23 -9.71 11.70
C LEU A 463 -11.09 -9.33 10.23
N LEU A 464 -11.47 -10.24 9.33
CA LEU A 464 -11.35 -10.06 7.89
C LEU A 464 -12.30 -8.98 7.36
N GLY A 465 -11.76 -8.04 6.60
CA GLY A 465 -12.47 -6.83 6.18
C GLY A 465 -13.35 -6.94 4.94
N THR A 466 -13.41 -8.11 4.29
CA THR A 466 -14.11 -8.27 3.01
C THR A 466 -14.91 -9.58 2.94
N ALA A 467 -15.84 -9.68 1.98
CA ALA A 467 -16.65 -10.89 1.74
C ALA A 467 -15.88 -11.97 0.94
N ALA A 468 -14.56 -11.95 1.01
CA ALA A 468 -13.65 -12.95 0.43
C ALA A 468 -13.02 -13.79 1.54
N GLY A 469 -12.07 -14.65 1.20
CA GLY A 469 -11.37 -15.49 2.18
C GLY A 469 -12.03 -16.85 2.41
N ALA A 470 -11.38 -17.66 3.24
CA ALA A 470 -11.83 -19.01 3.55
C ALA A 470 -13.19 -19.01 4.27
N HIS A 471 -13.99 -20.05 4.04
CA HIS A 471 -15.16 -20.34 4.87
C HIS A 471 -14.74 -20.39 6.37
N PRO A 472 -15.51 -19.76 7.32
CA PRO A 472 -16.85 -19.18 7.17
C PRO A 472 -16.89 -17.67 6.92
N PHE A 473 -15.76 -17.00 6.69
CA PHE A 473 -15.71 -15.52 6.56
C PHE A 473 -16.70 -14.92 5.56
N PRO A 474 -16.88 -15.45 4.32
CA PRO A 474 -17.82 -14.86 3.39
C PRO A 474 -19.25 -14.81 3.95
N THR A 475 -19.69 -15.89 4.59
CA THR A 475 -21.02 -15.99 5.21
C THR A 475 -21.17 -15.04 6.40
N ILE A 476 -20.16 -14.93 7.26
CA ILE A 476 -20.16 -14.03 8.43
C ILE A 476 -20.25 -12.57 7.97
N VAL A 477 -19.44 -12.17 6.98
CA VAL A 477 -19.44 -10.81 6.45
C VAL A 477 -20.75 -10.47 5.77
N HIS A 478 -21.31 -11.41 5.00
CA HIS A 478 -22.64 -11.29 4.39
C HIS A 478 -23.69 -10.98 5.47
N GLU A 479 -23.81 -11.84 6.49
CA GLU A 479 -24.86 -11.72 7.49
C GLU A 479 -24.77 -10.40 8.28
N TYR A 480 -23.57 -10.00 8.72
CA TYR A 480 -23.42 -8.74 9.44
C TYR A 480 -23.57 -7.49 8.58
N HIS A 481 -23.45 -7.58 7.25
CA HIS A 481 -23.77 -6.49 6.35
C HIS A 481 -25.23 -6.48 5.86
N ARG A 482 -25.98 -7.55 6.05
CA ARG A 482 -27.35 -7.71 5.59
C ARG A 482 -28.30 -6.61 6.11
N CYS A 483 -27.97 -5.96 7.22
CA CYS A 483 -28.71 -4.79 7.74
C CYS A 483 -28.84 -3.68 6.68
N ILE A 484 -27.90 -3.53 5.75
CA ILE A 484 -27.91 -2.50 4.68
C ILE A 484 -29.13 -2.70 3.78
N SER A 485 -29.28 -3.89 3.19
CA SER A 485 -30.38 -4.21 2.28
C SER A 485 -31.73 -4.35 3.00
N ARG A 486 -31.73 -4.93 4.21
CA ARG A 486 -32.95 -5.04 5.03
C ARG A 486 -33.59 -3.68 5.25
N GLU A 487 -32.80 -2.68 5.65
CA GLU A 487 -33.27 -1.31 5.82
C GLU A 487 -33.63 -0.65 4.49
N ALA A 488 -32.78 -0.78 3.49
CA ALA A 488 -32.97 -0.15 2.18
C ALA A 488 -34.27 -0.64 1.50
N ARG A 489 -34.55 -1.95 1.59
CA ARG A 489 -35.76 -2.56 1.02
C ARG A 489 -37.03 -1.97 1.67
N ALA A 490 -37.07 -1.91 3.00
CA ALA A 490 -38.19 -1.30 3.72
C ALA A 490 -38.35 0.19 3.40
N GLN A 491 -37.26 0.94 3.37
CA GLN A 491 -37.22 2.37 3.08
C GLN A 491 -37.68 2.68 1.63
N MET A 492 -37.29 1.86 0.65
CA MET A 492 -37.74 2.04 -0.73
C MET A 492 -39.24 1.81 -0.88
N LEU A 493 -39.80 0.79 -0.22
CA LEU A 493 -41.23 0.54 -0.18
C LEU A 493 -42.00 1.70 0.48
N ASP A 494 -41.46 2.25 1.59
CA ASP A 494 -42.06 3.39 2.27
C ASP A 494 -42.02 4.68 1.43
N LEU A 495 -40.87 4.98 0.80
CA LEU A 495 -40.67 6.21 0.02
C LEU A 495 -41.38 6.22 -1.34
N THR A 496 -41.50 5.06 -1.98
CA THR A 496 -41.90 4.99 -3.39
C THR A 496 -43.08 4.07 -3.67
N GLY A 497 -43.49 3.27 -2.69
CA GLY A 497 -44.53 2.24 -2.82
C GLY A 497 -44.11 1.00 -3.62
N ARG A 498 -42.83 0.90 -4.07
CA ARG A 498 -42.30 -0.25 -4.84
C ARG A 498 -40.83 -0.49 -4.59
N LEU A 499 -40.38 -1.67 -4.97
CA LEU A 499 -38.93 -1.99 -4.98
C LEU A 499 -38.21 -1.20 -6.08
N PRO A 500 -36.87 -1.04 -5.96
CA PRO A 500 -36.07 -0.43 -7.02
C PRO A 500 -36.07 -1.33 -8.27
N ASP A 501 -35.85 -0.74 -9.44
CA ASP A 501 -35.65 -1.51 -10.68
C ASP A 501 -34.21 -2.06 -10.73
N GLU A 502 -33.23 -1.31 -10.19
CA GLU A 502 -31.83 -1.71 -10.14
C GLU A 502 -31.22 -1.37 -8.77
N VAL A 503 -30.47 -2.28 -8.20
CA VAL A 503 -29.60 -2.09 -7.01
C VAL A 503 -28.16 -2.12 -7.45
N ILE A 504 -27.41 -1.06 -7.15
CA ILE A 504 -26.07 -0.81 -7.69
C ILE A 504 -25.07 -0.62 -6.54
N ALA A 505 -23.97 -1.38 -6.55
CA ALA A 505 -22.92 -1.25 -5.55
C ALA A 505 -21.54 -1.50 -6.14
N CYS A 506 -20.51 -0.84 -5.64
CA CYS A 506 -19.12 -1.06 -6.07
C CYS A 506 -18.58 -2.38 -5.52
N VAL A 507 -17.67 -3.01 -6.28
CA VAL A 507 -17.10 -4.32 -5.97
C VAL A 507 -15.58 -4.26 -6.12
N GLY A 508 -14.87 -4.36 -4.96
CA GLY A 508 -13.52 -4.85 -4.85
C GLY A 508 -13.61 -6.27 -4.31
N GLY A 509 -13.32 -6.52 -3.02
CA GLY A 509 -13.68 -7.81 -2.40
C GLY A 509 -15.19 -8.04 -2.20
N GLY A 510 -16.03 -7.00 -2.35
CA GLY A 510 -17.48 -7.10 -2.50
C GLY A 510 -18.33 -6.98 -1.23
N SER A 511 -17.76 -6.61 -0.07
CA SER A 511 -18.53 -6.62 1.20
C SER A 511 -19.73 -5.68 1.23
N ASN A 512 -19.61 -4.44 0.71
CA ASN A 512 -20.74 -3.52 0.64
C ASN A 512 -21.81 -4.01 -0.35
N ALA A 513 -21.39 -4.58 -1.47
CA ALA A 513 -22.28 -5.03 -2.53
C ALA A 513 -23.09 -6.25 -2.06
N ILE A 514 -22.47 -7.24 -1.40
CA ILE A 514 -23.22 -8.40 -0.90
C ILE A 514 -24.21 -7.98 0.19
N GLY A 515 -23.81 -7.07 1.10
CA GLY A 515 -24.73 -6.51 2.10
C GLY A 515 -25.90 -5.75 1.49
N MET A 516 -25.68 -5.07 0.34
CA MET A 516 -26.71 -4.33 -0.37
C MET A 516 -27.60 -5.21 -1.23
N PHE A 517 -27.09 -6.37 -1.73
CA PHE A 517 -27.84 -7.28 -2.58
C PHE A 517 -28.69 -8.27 -1.80
N SER A 518 -28.27 -8.67 -0.58
CA SER A 518 -28.82 -9.78 0.19
C SER A 518 -30.34 -9.91 0.18
N GLU A 519 -31.08 -8.85 0.55
CA GLU A 519 -32.53 -8.88 0.64
C GLU A 519 -33.24 -8.70 -0.72
N PHE A 520 -32.48 -8.57 -1.82
CA PHE A 520 -32.99 -8.45 -3.17
C PHE A 520 -32.58 -9.64 -4.06
N ILE A 521 -31.79 -10.59 -3.55
CA ILE A 521 -31.33 -11.75 -4.33
C ILE A 521 -32.53 -12.56 -4.84
N ASP A 522 -33.55 -12.75 -4.05
CA ASP A 522 -34.73 -13.53 -4.37
C ASP A 522 -35.84 -12.73 -5.13
N ASP A 523 -35.64 -11.42 -5.33
CA ASP A 523 -36.59 -10.57 -6.05
C ASP A 523 -36.24 -10.55 -7.56
N ASP A 524 -36.75 -11.45 -8.36
CA ASP A 524 -36.49 -11.57 -9.80
C ASP A 524 -36.75 -10.28 -10.60
N GLY A 525 -37.64 -9.42 -10.09
CA GLY A 525 -37.97 -8.13 -10.69
C GLY A 525 -36.97 -7.01 -10.40
N VAL A 526 -35.96 -7.26 -9.58
CA VAL A 526 -34.93 -6.29 -9.20
C VAL A 526 -33.58 -6.68 -9.84
N GLY A 527 -33.03 -5.82 -10.69
CA GLY A 527 -31.70 -6.02 -11.26
C GLY A 527 -30.60 -5.75 -10.21
N LEU A 528 -29.55 -6.59 -10.18
CA LEU A 528 -28.39 -6.40 -9.33
C LEU A 528 -27.15 -6.06 -10.18
N ILE A 529 -26.47 -4.95 -9.86
CA ILE A 529 -25.31 -4.49 -10.61
C ILE A 529 -24.13 -4.30 -9.67
N GLY A 530 -23.13 -5.18 -9.83
CA GLY A 530 -21.82 -5.00 -9.26
C GLY A 530 -20.95 -4.12 -10.17
N VAL A 531 -20.28 -3.13 -9.62
CA VAL A 531 -19.43 -2.21 -10.37
C VAL A 531 -17.98 -2.41 -9.97
N GLU A 532 -17.19 -3.00 -10.89
CA GLU A 532 -15.76 -3.21 -10.72
C GLU A 532 -14.95 -2.01 -11.22
N PRO A 533 -13.75 -1.74 -10.65
CA PRO A 533 -12.89 -0.68 -11.13
C PRO A 533 -12.20 -1.10 -12.44
N ALA A 534 -12.57 -0.43 -13.53
CA ALA A 534 -11.91 -0.62 -14.82
C ALA A 534 -10.58 0.16 -14.94
N GLY A 535 -10.20 0.93 -13.92
CA GLY A 535 -8.96 1.68 -13.93
C GLY A 535 -8.79 2.57 -15.16
N GLU A 536 -7.80 2.26 -15.99
CA GLU A 536 -7.56 2.93 -17.28
C GLU A 536 -8.35 2.32 -18.46
N GLY A 537 -9.12 1.26 -18.21
CA GLY A 537 -9.96 0.53 -19.18
C GLY A 537 -9.84 -0.99 -18.99
N LEU A 538 -10.95 -1.73 -19.21
CA LEU A 538 -10.97 -3.20 -19.11
C LEU A 538 -10.05 -3.90 -20.12
N ASP A 539 -9.73 -3.26 -21.22
CA ASP A 539 -8.84 -3.72 -22.29
C ASP A 539 -7.36 -3.37 -22.03
N THR A 540 -7.05 -2.74 -20.89
CA THR A 540 -5.70 -2.41 -20.44
C THR A 540 -5.26 -3.33 -19.30
N PRO A 541 -3.95 -3.48 -19.04
CA PRO A 541 -3.47 -4.22 -17.87
C PRO A 541 -3.70 -3.48 -16.55
N ARG A 542 -4.11 -2.22 -16.58
CA ARG A 542 -4.30 -1.37 -15.40
C ARG A 542 -5.79 -1.28 -15.04
N ASN A 543 -6.32 -2.37 -14.52
CA ASN A 543 -7.68 -2.49 -13.98
C ASN A 543 -7.72 -3.41 -12.76
N GLY A 544 -8.82 -3.44 -12.02
CA GLY A 544 -9.06 -4.29 -10.86
C GLY A 544 -10.41 -5.02 -10.95
N ALA A 545 -10.71 -5.59 -12.13
CA ALA A 545 -12.00 -6.17 -12.44
C ALA A 545 -11.94 -7.71 -12.60
N PRO A 546 -11.81 -8.47 -11.50
CA PRO A 546 -11.60 -9.92 -11.56
C PRO A 546 -12.75 -10.71 -12.19
N ILE A 547 -14.01 -10.26 -12.10
CA ILE A 547 -15.14 -10.95 -12.77
C ILE A 547 -15.10 -10.69 -14.27
N ASN A 548 -14.75 -9.46 -14.70
CA ASN A 548 -14.68 -9.13 -16.13
C ASN A 548 -13.42 -9.63 -16.82
N ASN A 549 -12.25 -9.61 -16.16
CA ASN A 549 -10.94 -9.88 -16.77
C ASN A 549 -10.14 -10.99 -16.09
N GLY A 550 -10.58 -11.49 -14.94
CA GLY A 550 -9.87 -12.53 -14.21
C GLY A 550 -10.26 -13.95 -14.64
N THR A 551 -9.70 -14.93 -13.97
CA THR A 551 -10.00 -16.34 -14.12
C THR A 551 -10.19 -17.01 -12.76
N VAL A 552 -10.87 -18.17 -12.74
CA VAL A 552 -11.11 -18.91 -11.49
C VAL A 552 -9.81 -19.46 -10.92
N GLY A 553 -9.57 -19.20 -9.63
CA GLY A 553 -8.41 -19.70 -8.89
C GLY A 553 -8.64 -19.68 -7.39
N ILE A 554 -7.57 -19.84 -6.60
CA ILE A 554 -7.62 -19.82 -5.14
C ILE A 554 -6.80 -18.64 -4.65
N LEU A 555 -7.41 -17.77 -3.83
CA LEU A 555 -6.76 -16.66 -3.19
C LEU A 555 -7.27 -16.53 -1.74
N HIS A 556 -6.35 -16.34 -0.78
CA HIS A 556 -6.64 -16.16 0.65
C HIS A 556 -7.60 -17.23 1.23
N GLY A 557 -7.50 -18.46 0.72
CA GLY A 557 -8.25 -19.60 1.24
C GLY A 557 -9.62 -19.85 0.60
N ALA A 558 -10.04 -19.09 -0.42
CA ALA A 558 -11.28 -19.32 -1.16
C ALA A 558 -11.02 -19.49 -2.67
N ARG A 559 -11.84 -20.32 -3.31
CA ARG A 559 -11.92 -20.39 -4.77
C ARG A 559 -12.89 -19.32 -5.27
N SER A 560 -12.41 -18.45 -6.17
CA SER A 560 -13.21 -17.38 -6.77
C SER A 560 -12.56 -16.88 -8.07
N TYR A 561 -13.11 -15.82 -8.70
CA TYR A 561 -12.42 -15.10 -9.76
C TYR A 561 -11.28 -14.26 -9.18
N LEU A 562 -10.13 -14.26 -9.87
CA LEU A 562 -8.97 -13.44 -9.53
C LEU A 562 -8.16 -13.06 -10.76
N MET A 563 -7.48 -11.93 -10.67
CA MET A 563 -6.48 -11.47 -11.64
C MET A 563 -5.24 -12.34 -11.50
N ARG A 564 -4.86 -13.09 -12.55
CA ARG A 564 -3.67 -13.94 -12.51
C ARG A 564 -3.11 -14.19 -13.89
N THR A 565 -1.80 -14.43 -13.96
CA THR A 565 -1.11 -14.86 -15.17
C THR A 565 -1.55 -16.29 -15.58
N PRO A 566 -1.28 -16.68 -16.83
CA PRO A 566 -1.52 -18.08 -17.28
C PRO A 566 -0.82 -19.13 -16.41
N GLU A 567 0.34 -18.79 -15.83
CA GLU A 567 1.11 -19.66 -14.93
C GLU A 567 0.52 -19.71 -13.51
N GLY A 568 -0.53 -18.92 -13.23
CA GLY A 568 -1.26 -18.95 -11.97
C GLY A 568 -0.75 -17.96 -10.90
N GLN A 569 0.20 -17.07 -11.24
CA GLN A 569 0.62 -16.02 -10.32
C GLN A 569 -0.43 -14.92 -10.23
N VAL A 570 -0.70 -14.43 -9.02
CA VAL A 570 -1.64 -13.32 -8.81
C VAL A 570 -1.05 -12.03 -9.36
N GLU A 571 -1.75 -11.41 -10.30
CA GLU A 571 -1.39 -10.11 -10.86
C GLU A 571 -1.78 -8.98 -9.89
N GLU A 572 -1.12 -7.84 -10.03
CA GLU A 572 -1.50 -6.64 -9.31
C GLU A 572 -2.79 -6.07 -9.91
N SER A 573 -3.70 -5.66 -9.04
CA SER A 573 -4.87 -4.88 -9.43
C SER A 573 -4.52 -3.40 -9.48
N PHE A 574 -5.36 -2.61 -10.15
CA PHE A 574 -5.18 -1.17 -10.22
C PHE A 574 -6.53 -0.44 -10.15
N SER A 575 -6.60 0.57 -9.30
CA SER A 575 -7.74 1.49 -9.19
C SER A 575 -7.30 2.81 -8.56
N VAL A 576 -7.90 3.93 -8.98
CA VAL A 576 -7.81 5.20 -8.27
C VAL A 576 -8.33 5.07 -6.83
N SER A 577 -9.18 4.10 -6.56
CA SER A 577 -9.74 3.83 -5.24
C SER A 577 -9.00 2.70 -4.56
N ALA A 578 -8.24 2.99 -3.50
CA ALA A 578 -7.50 1.99 -2.72
C ALA A 578 -8.41 0.90 -2.10
N GLY A 579 -9.69 1.21 -1.86
CA GLY A 579 -10.66 0.22 -1.32
C GLY A 579 -11.20 -0.75 -2.37
N LEU A 580 -10.96 -0.50 -3.67
CA LEU A 580 -11.28 -1.41 -4.77
C LEU A 580 -10.04 -2.09 -5.36
N ASP A 581 -8.84 -1.71 -4.92
CA ASP A 581 -7.57 -2.25 -5.38
C ASP A 581 -7.31 -3.62 -4.72
N TYR A 582 -8.00 -4.65 -5.23
CA TYR A 582 -7.90 -6.02 -4.76
C TYR A 582 -8.02 -7.00 -5.93
N PRO A 583 -7.08 -7.93 -6.13
CA PRO A 583 -7.00 -8.76 -7.33
C PRO A 583 -8.00 -9.93 -7.36
N GLY A 584 -8.90 -10.04 -6.39
CA GLY A 584 -9.90 -11.10 -6.30
C GLY A 584 -11.28 -10.57 -5.89
N VAL A 585 -12.27 -11.44 -5.86
CA VAL A 585 -13.64 -11.11 -5.48
C VAL A 585 -14.21 -12.16 -4.53
N GLY A 586 -15.21 -11.80 -3.75
CA GLY A 586 -15.94 -12.73 -2.88
C GLY A 586 -16.57 -13.88 -3.66
N PRO A 587 -16.54 -15.11 -3.12
CA PRO A 587 -17.06 -16.30 -3.82
C PRO A 587 -18.57 -16.23 -4.14
N GLU A 588 -19.35 -15.54 -3.30
CA GLU A 588 -20.77 -15.35 -3.56
C GLU A 588 -21.01 -14.44 -4.77
N HIS A 589 -20.19 -13.41 -4.98
CA HIS A 589 -20.23 -12.59 -6.19
C HIS A 589 -19.90 -13.39 -7.45
N ALA A 590 -18.91 -14.27 -7.37
CA ALA A 590 -18.58 -15.17 -8.47
C ALA A 590 -19.77 -16.08 -8.84
N TRP A 591 -20.46 -16.62 -7.83
CA TRP A 591 -21.67 -17.41 -8.03
C TRP A 591 -22.83 -16.58 -8.61
N LEU A 592 -23.07 -15.37 -8.11
CA LEU A 592 -24.10 -14.48 -8.62
C LEU A 592 -23.85 -14.06 -10.09
N ALA A 593 -22.58 -13.92 -10.47
CA ALA A 593 -22.18 -13.64 -11.86
C ALA A 593 -22.47 -14.84 -12.76
N ASP A 594 -22.02 -16.05 -12.40
CA ASP A 594 -22.16 -17.25 -13.20
C ASP A 594 -23.62 -17.70 -13.36
N THR A 595 -24.45 -17.49 -12.34
CA THR A 595 -25.89 -17.78 -12.39
C THR A 595 -26.67 -16.70 -13.16
N GLY A 596 -26.03 -15.58 -13.52
CA GLY A 596 -26.69 -14.45 -14.17
C GLY A 596 -27.64 -13.68 -13.25
N ARG A 597 -27.61 -13.95 -11.92
CA ARG A 597 -28.46 -13.21 -10.96
C ARG A 597 -28.02 -11.77 -10.79
N ALA A 598 -26.71 -11.52 -10.84
CA ALA A 598 -26.13 -10.19 -10.85
C ALA A 598 -25.26 -10.01 -12.10
N ARG A 599 -25.28 -8.81 -12.68
CA ARG A 599 -24.35 -8.44 -13.74
C ARG A 599 -23.23 -7.57 -13.19
N TYR A 600 -22.02 -7.73 -13.73
CA TYR A 600 -20.86 -6.96 -13.31
C TYR A 600 -20.34 -6.12 -14.46
N VAL A 601 -20.07 -4.84 -14.18
CA VAL A 601 -19.67 -3.85 -15.19
C VAL A 601 -18.44 -3.08 -14.72
N GLY A 602 -17.58 -2.67 -15.67
CA GLY A 602 -16.42 -1.85 -15.39
C GLY A 602 -16.73 -0.35 -15.46
N ILE A 603 -16.22 0.42 -14.52
CA ILE A 603 -16.20 1.89 -14.52
C ILE A 603 -14.76 2.35 -14.42
N THR A 604 -14.36 3.27 -15.33
CA THR A 604 -13.01 3.82 -15.33
C THR A 604 -12.81 4.84 -14.19
N ASP A 605 -11.55 5.07 -13.86
CA ASP A 605 -11.16 6.06 -12.86
C ASP A 605 -11.71 7.46 -13.16
N ASP A 606 -11.66 7.89 -14.44
CA ASP A 606 -12.16 9.21 -14.85
C ASP A 606 -13.67 9.33 -14.70
N GLU A 607 -14.42 8.26 -14.99
CA GLU A 607 -15.88 8.23 -14.79
C GLU A 607 -16.23 8.30 -13.30
N ALA A 608 -15.45 7.62 -12.45
CA ALA A 608 -15.64 7.66 -11.00
C ALA A 608 -15.32 9.06 -10.43
N VAL A 609 -14.22 9.68 -10.85
CA VAL A 609 -13.86 11.05 -10.44
C VAL A 609 -14.90 12.07 -10.89
N GLU A 610 -15.45 11.94 -12.11
CA GLU A 610 -16.53 12.82 -12.56
C GLU A 610 -17.82 12.63 -11.75
N ALA A 611 -18.19 11.39 -11.41
CA ALA A 611 -19.34 11.12 -10.56
C ALA A 611 -19.15 11.68 -9.13
N PHE A 612 -17.95 11.54 -8.57
CA PHE A 612 -17.56 12.17 -7.30
C PHE A 612 -17.80 13.68 -7.35
N ARG A 613 -17.30 14.35 -8.40
CA ARG A 613 -17.40 15.79 -8.58
C ARG A 613 -18.87 16.25 -8.75
N LEU A 614 -19.66 15.51 -9.52
CA LEU A 614 -21.07 15.81 -9.75
C LEU A 614 -21.90 15.73 -8.48
N LEU A 615 -21.76 14.64 -7.70
CA LEU A 615 -22.50 14.48 -6.45
C LEU A 615 -22.12 15.56 -5.44
N SER A 616 -20.81 15.82 -5.30
CA SER A 616 -20.33 16.86 -4.38
C SER A 616 -20.85 18.25 -4.74
N ARG A 617 -20.83 18.60 -6.03
CA ARG A 617 -21.21 19.94 -6.49
C ARG A 617 -22.72 20.20 -6.45
N TRP A 618 -23.52 19.20 -6.77
CA TRP A 618 -24.95 19.38 -6.98
C TRP A 618 -25.82 18.95 -5.80
N GLU A 619 -25.39 17.96 -5.04
CA GLU A 619 -26.15 17.44 -3.90
C GLU A 619 -25.45 17.73 -2.54
N GLY A 620 -24.24 18.31 -2.56
CA GLY A 620 -23.48 18.59 -1.34
C GLY A 620 -23.01 17.34 -0.58
N ILE A 621 -22.97 16.19 -1.27
CA ILE A 621 -22.55 14.91 -0.71
C ILE A 621 -21.19 14.54 -1.31
N ILE A 622 -20.16 14.38 -0.49
CA ILE A 622 -18.84 13.96 -0.93
C ILE A 622 -18.72 12.42 -0.77
N PRO A 623 -18.85 11.64 -1.86
CA PRO A 623 -18.80 10.20 -1.80
C PRO A 623 -17.35 9.71 -1.67
N ALA A 624 -17.11 8.54 -1.09
CA ALA A 624 -15.85 7.86 -1.29
C ALA A 624 -15.65 7.50 -2.78
N LEU A 625 -14.40 7.46 -3.26
CA LEU A 625 -14.10 7.06 -4.64
C LEU A 625 -14.64 5.67 -4.97
N GLU A 626 -14.68 4.76 -3.99
CA GLU A 626 -15.34 3.48 -4.10
C GLU A 626 -16.79 3.62 -4.55
N SER A 627 -17.57 4.40 -3.82
CA SER A 627 -19.01 4.63 -4.09
C SER A 627 -19.25 5.43 -5.36
N ALA A 628 -18.29 6.27 -5.75
CA ALA A 628 -18.37 7.06 -6.97
C ALA A 628 -18.40 6.18 -8.22
N HIS A 629 -17.77 4.99 -8.20
CA HIS A 629 -17.89 3.99 -9.28
C HIS A 629 -19.35 3.53 -9.43
N ALA A 630 -20.00 3.16 -8.33
CA ALA A 630 -21.40 2.74 -8.37
C ALA A 630 -22.34 3.88 -8.85
N LEU A 631 -22.11 5.11 -8.40
CA LEU A 631 -22.84 6.28 -8.87
C LEU A 631 -22.61 6.55 -10.35
N ALA A 632 -21.38 6.41 -10.85
CA ALA A 632 -21.07 6.58 -12.29
C ALA A 632 -21.91 5.64 -13.15
N GLN A 633 -22.08 4.38 -12.75
CA GLN A 633 -22.95 3.43 -13.43
C GLN A 633 -24.43 3.86 -13.39
N ALA A 634 -24.92 4.33 -12.25
CA ALA A 634 -26.28 4.85 -12.14
C ALA A 634 -26.50 6.05 -13.08
N LEU A 635 -25.52 6.95 -13.18
CA LEU A 635 -25.55 8.08 -14.12
C LEU A 635 -25.52 7.63 -15.59
N LYS A 636 -24.77 6.57 -15.93
CA LYS A 636 -24.81 5.97 -17.28
C LYS A 636 -26.21 5.45 -17.63
N ILE A 637 -26.85 4.71 -16.73
CA ILE A 637 -28.22 4.21 -16.91
C ILE A 637 -29.20 5.38 -17.06
N ALA A 638 -29.10 6.38 -16.19
CA ALA A 638 -29.97 7.55 -16.24
C ALA A 638 -29.86 8.31 -17.58
N ARG A 639 -28.64 8.48 -18.09
CA ARG A 639 -28.37 9.10 -19.39
C ARG A 639 -28.93 8.30 -20.57
N ALA A 640 -28.88 6.97 -20.47
CA ALA A 640 -29.41 6.08 -21.51
C ALA A 640 -30.92 5.92 -21.46
N THR A 641 -31.60 6.32 -20.37
CA THR A 641 -33.05 6.20 -20.21
C THR A 641 -33.76 7.34 -20.97
N PRO A 642 -34.56 7.04 -22.03
CA PRO A 642 -35.27 8.05 -22.77
C PRO A 642 -36.30 8.81 -21.90
N SER A 643 -36.51 10.10 -22.17
CA SER A 643 -37.42 10.95 -21.39
C SER A 643 -38.89 10.49 -21.43
N ASN A 644 -39.28 9.69 -22.44
CA ASN A 644 -40.62 9.12 -22.60
C ASN A 644 -40.75 7.68 -22.09
N ALA A 645 -39.67 7.08 -21.59
CA ALA A 645 -39.70 5.76 -20.96
C ALA A 645 -40.23 5.84 -19.51
N PRO A 646 -40.75 4.74 -18.94
CA PRO A 646 -41.01 4.66 -17.51
C PRO A 646 -39.77 5.06 -16.71
N SER A 647 -39.97 5.80 -15.61
CA SER A 647 -38.87 6.28 -14.76
C SER A 647 -38.31 5.11 -13.90
N PRO A 648 -37.12 4.56 -14.18
CA PRO A 648 -36.55 3.55 -13.34
C PRO A 648 -36.07 4.14 -12.01
N HIS A 649 -36.25 3.36 -10.93
CA HIS A 649 -35.70 3.65 -9.61
C HIS A 649 -34.37 2.95 -9.46
N LEU A 650 -33.28 3.71 -9.38
CA LEU A 650 -31.91 3.23 -9.23
C LEU A 650 -31.47 3.44 -7.78
N LEU A 651 -31.27 2.35 -7.06
CA LEU A 651 -30.81 2.39 -5.67
C LEU A 651 -29.32 2.10 -5.60
N VAL A 652 -28.54 3.07 -5.17
CA VAL A 652 -27.06 3.02 -5.12
C VAL A 652 -26.59 2.91 -3.67
N CYS A 653 -25.68 1.99 -3.37
CA CYS A 653 -24.99 1.93 -2.10
C CYS A 653 -23.91 3.02 -2.04
N LEU A 654 -24.13 4.07 -1.25
CA LEU A 654 -23.10 5.05 -0.91
C LEU A 654 -22.28 4.53 0.27
N SER A 655 -21.32 3.66 -0.02
CA SER A 655 -20.64 2.80 0.94
C SER A 655 -19.72 3.52 1.92
N GLY A 656 -19.33 4.78 1.60
CA GLY A 656 -18.48 5.58 2.48
C GLY A 656 -18.38 7.03 2.03
N ARG A 657 -17.86 7.89 2.94
CA ARG A 657 -17.61 9.32 2.69
C ARG A 657 -16.22 9.54 2.09
N GLY A 658 -16.09 10.61 1.30
CA GLY A 658 -14.93 10.90 0.48
C GLY A 658 -13.94 11.92 1.07
N ASP A 659 -14.02 12.27 2.34
CA ASP A 659 -13.07 13.21 2.95
C ASP A 659 -11.61 12.75 2.80
N LYS A 660 -11.39 11.44 2.87
CA LYS A 660 -10.09 10.79 2.68
C LYS A 660 -9.53 10.90 1.25
N ASP A 661 -10.40 11.15 0.26
CA ASP A 661 -10.07 11.08 -1.17
C ASP A 661 -9.88 12.47 -1.79
N LEU A 662 -10.06 13.55 -1.01
CA LEU A 662 -10.02 14.93 -1.51
C LEU A 662 -8.69 15.27 -2.19
N ASP A 663 -7.57 14.89 -1.59
CA ASP A 663 -6.25 15.18 -2.15
C ASP A 663 -6.00 14.40 -3.44
N GLN A 664 -6.37 13.12 -3.46
CA GLN A 664 -6.24 12.29 -4.65
C GLN A 664 -7.11 12.78 -5.82
N VAL A 665 -8.36 13.16 -5.54
CA VAL A 665 -9.25 13.76 -6.55
C VAL A 665 -8.73 15.12 -7.01
N ARG A 666 -8.20 15.94 -6.09
CA ARG A 666 -7.60 17.25 -6.41
C ARG A 666 -6.41 17.10 -7.36
N MET A 667 -5.48 16.18 -7.08
CA MET A 667 -4.34 15.91 -7.95
C MET A 667 -4.78 15.49 -9.37
N ARG A 668 -5.76 14.59 -9.46
CA ARG A 668 -6.26 14.12 -10.77
C ARG A 668 -7.02 15.22 -11.55
N LEU A 669 -7.54 16.22 -10.88
CA LEU A 669 -8.19 17.40 -11.50
C LEU A 669 -7.20 18.55 -11.79
N GLY A 670 -5.90 18.33 -11.74
CA GLY A 670 -4.87 19.33 -12.05
C GLY A 670 -4.55 20.29 -10.88
N GLY A 671 -4.64 19.80 -9.64
CA GLY A 671 -4.16 20.51 -8.45
C GLY A 671 -5.17 21.43 -7.77
N SER A 672 -6.36 21.67 -8.35
CA SER A 672 -7.39 22.53 -7.73
C SER A 672 -8.80 22.11 -8.09
N PHE A 673 -9.74 22.18 -7.14
CA PHE A 673 -11.18 22.02 -7.38
C PHE A 673 -11.81 23.22 -8.08
N SER A 674 -11.11 24.37 -8.10
CA SER A 674 -11.58 25.63 -8.67
C SER A 674 -10.39 26.42 -9.20
N SER A 675 -10.53 27.03 -10.36
CA SER A 675 -9.55 27.97 -10.92
C SER A 675 -9.30 29.21 -10.04
N ASP A 676 -10.19 29.49 -9.09
CA ASP A 676 -10.12 30.57 -8.12
C ASP A 676 -10.11 30.00 -6.69
N SER A 677 -9.09 29.23 -6.36
CA SER A 677 -8.95 28.59 -5.03
C SER A 677 -8.72 29.63 -3.93
N ALA A 678 -9.58 29.62 -2.91
CA ALA A 678 -9.42 30.47 -1.72
C ALA A 678 -8.11 30.14 -0.97
N VAL A 679 -7.68 28.88 -0.97
CA VAL A 679 -6.42 28.43 -0.36
C VAL A 679 -5.23 29.05 -1.09
N ALA A 680 -5.22 29.01 -2.43
CA ALA A 680 -4.15 29.64 -3.21
C ALA A 680 -4.10 31.16 -3.02
N ARG A 681 -5.29 31.83 -2.99
CA ARG A 681 -5.36 33.27 -2.68
C ARG A 681 -4.85 33.58 -1.26
N ALA A 682 -5.26 32.77 -0.27
CA ALA A 682 -4.82 32.98 1.10
C ALA A 682 -3.30 32.76 1.24
N ALA A 683 -2.74 31.72 0.61
CA ALA A 683 -1.30 31.47 0.58
C ALA A 683 -0.54 32.68 0.00
N ALA A 684 -0.98 33.20 -1.16
CA ALA A 684 -0.38 34.39 -1.76
C ALA A 684 -0.49 35.64 -0.84
N MET A 685 -1.61 35.80 -0.12
CA MET A 685 -1.77 36.89 0.84
C MET A 685 -0.84 36.73 2.03
N VAL A 686 -0.69 35.53 2.58
CA VAL A 686 0.22 35.25 3.70
C VAL A 686 1.67 35.51 3.30
N GLU A 687 2.07 35.07 2.10
CA GLU A 687 3.40 35.39 1.55
C GLU A 687 3.63 36.88 1.40
N GLN A 688 2.66 37.62 0.86
CA GLN A 688 2.76 39.11 0.78
C GLN A 688 2.84 39.76 2.15
N MET A 689 2.13 39.25 3.15
CA MET A 689 2.19 39.74 4.53
C MET A 689 3.57 39.48 5.15
N GLY A 690 4.16 38.31 4.89
CA GLY A 690 5.52 37.98 5.32
C GLY A 690 6.56 38.95 4.73
N LYS A 691 6.56 39.14 3.42
CA LYS A 691 7.44 40.08 2.72
C LYS A 691 7.28 41.52 3.21
N ARG A 692 6.05 41.96 3.54
CA ARG A 692 5.79 43.29 4.10
C ARG A 692 6.33 43.43 5.53
N THR A 693 6.27 42.36 6.32
CA THR A 693 6.81 42.36 7.70
C THR A 693 8.33 42.43 7.68
N GLU A 694 8.99 41.71 6.78
CA GLU A 694 10.44 41.76 6.57
C GLU A 694 10.89 43.16 6.11
N TYR A 695 10.20 43.76 5.13
CA TYR A 695 10.48 45.10 4.66
C TYR A 695 10.38 46.13 5.78
N LEU A 696 9.33 46.04 6.64
CA LEU A 696 9.16 46.94 7.80
C LEU A 696 10.19 46.67 8.91
N ALA A 697 10.73 45.47 9.03
CA ALA A 697 11.81 45.13 9.95
C ALA A 697 13.16 45.73 9.47
N MET A 698 13.44 45.66 8.17
CA MET A 698 14.64 46.26 7.57
C MET A 698 14.65 47.79 7.67
N THR A 699 13.51 48.44 7.42
CA THR A 699 13.39 49.90 7.51
C THR A 699 13.43 50.43 8.95
N LYS A 700 13.23 49.59 9.97
CA LYS A 700 13.42 49.96 11.39
C LYS A 700 14.87 49.83 11.88
N GLN A 701 15.73 49.12 11.13
CA GLN A 701 17.16 48.99 11.47
C GLN A 701 18.01 50.14 10.85
N GLU A 702 17.47 50.86 9.85
CA GLU A 702 18.16 51.99 9.20
C GLU A 702 17.76 53.38 9.75
N GLY A 703 16.88 53.44 10.75
CA GLY A 703 16.48 54.67 11.47
C GLY A 703 16.82 54.59 12.95
#